data_f1094ca65b23a01a895aaf3028b773a3
#
_entry.id   f1094ca65b23a01a895aaf3028b773a3
#
_cell.length_a   1.000
_cell.length_b   1.000
_cell.length_c   1.000
_cell.angle_alpha   90.00
_cell.angle_beta   90.00
_cell.angle_gamma   90.00
#
_symmetry.space_group_name_H-M   'P 1'
#
loop_
_entity.id
_entity.type
_entity.pdbx_description
1 polymer ?
#
loop_
_entity_poly.entity_id
_entity_poly.type
_entity_poly.pdbx_seq_one_letter_code
_entity_poly.pdbx_strand_id
1 'polypeptide(L)'
;MQRSRAQVALVFLVALLLRVIGLADFLTADEVHHWITRTERFSAAISGGRWAETILTGHPGVTLMWLASLGLHLERTALAWGWIMAPDRLGHLAWLRLGPVLAHALLISVGFLLLQRLMPRHALLAALLWACSPFLVAHGRLIHLDALLADFCTLSLLAIILAYREPPQRFWLALSSLFCGLALLTKGPALIMLPSIGLSMVALALPPPPTWTWPSGSTWVVRSIMGAIPRYLVWLGMALVVVVALWPALWVVPDQALGRYFSEIIGNGGRANGDGQFFLGRSDADPGPLFYLISSAYRLTPIEWLGLLCIPLFMWHQRGTFDWPMGLVLGGFVLFWFFIMTSGPKKFDRYVLPAWPTLMILAAWGLNNFSAWMRQQRPALRWLSPVLLAFQGVTLAWYHPYYLSYYNPLLGGGQVAQHMFLIGWGEGMDRVGAWLTAQRDINEGQVLSALPHTLQPFLPVPVQAVEALDRANANYAVVYRESLQREANPDYYARIQAGTPLTTITIHGIDYAWIYQLPKAYTTPWPAQFGSGLYLRGYSLSHTPQQLTVTPAWDVRRPIGADLLLFLHLYDSTGTRVAGVDVTPGGDAFPQTSDWRSGQQIAVPIPLVLPADLSTGTYTLVMGLYDPRSGERLPLSIGEAANPGMAGANALWLGGIEIANDS
;
A
#
# COMPACT_ATOMS: atom_id res chain seq x y z
N MET A 1 16.27 -36.41 15.98
CA MET A 1 14.87 -36.14 15.60
C MET A 1 14.19 -35.07 16.47
N GLN A 2 14.15 -35.19 17.81
CA GLN A 2 13.48 -34.22 18.70
C GLN A 2 14.02 -32.79 18.55
N ARG A 3 15.35 -32.58 18.52
CA ARG A 3 15.98 -31.27 18.38
C ARG A 3 15.59 -30.59 17.04
N SER A 4 15.50 -31.35 15.95
CA SER A 4 15.09 -30.81 14.64
C SER A 4 13.62 -30.38 14.64
N ARG A 5 12.71 -31.17 15.26
CA ARG A 5 11.29 -30.80 15.38
C ARG A 5 11.10 -29.51 16.20
N ALA A 6 11.82 -29.37 17.32
CA ALA A 6 11.78 -28.14 18.12
C ALA A 6 12.28 -26.90 17.35
N GLN A 7 13.30 -27.06 16.51
CA GLN A 7 13.79 -25.96 15.65
C GLN A 7 12.81 -25.59 14.55
N VAL A 8 12.13 -26.55 13.91
CA VAL A 8 11.06 -26.28 12.94
C VAL A 8 9.92 -25.50 13.60
N ALA A 9 9.48 -25.98 14.78
CA ALA A 9 8.43 -25.30 15.54
C ALA A 9 8.84 -23.87 15.94
N LEU A 10 10.09 -23.67 16.36
CA LEU A 10 10.61 -22.33 16.67
C LEU A 10 10.57 -21.42 15.46
N VAL A 11 11.10 -21.86 14.30
CA VAL A 11 11.09 -21.04 13.05
C VAL A 11 9.67 -20.70 12.63
N PHE A 12 8.76 -21.70 12.67
CA PHE A 12 7.35 -21.49 12.34
C PHE A 12 6.70 -20.46 13.27
N LEU A 13 6.85 -20.63 14.60
CA LEU A 13 6.23 -19.74 15.58
C LEU A 13 6.79 -18.31 15.48
N VAL A 14 8.11 -18.15 15.32
CA VAL A 14 8.72 -16.82 15.13
C VAL A 14 8.19 -16.16 13.85
N ALA A 15 8.19 -16.89 12.73
CA ALA A 15 7.70 -16.35 11.47
C ALA A 15 6.21 -16.00 11.54
N LEU A 16 5.40 -16.83 12.21
CA LEU A 16 3.96 -16.61 12.37
C LEU A 16 3.68 -15.41 13.29
N LEU A 17 4.25 -15.37 14.49
CA LEU A 17 3.95 -14.33 15.48
C LEU A 17 4.30 -12.94 14.98
N LEU A 18 5.46 -12.78 14.33
CA LEU A 18 5.87 -11.49 13.76
C LEU A 18 4.94 -10.99 12.65
N ARG A 19 4.15 -11.86 12.04
CA ARG A 19 3.25 -11.50 10.93
C ARG A 19 1.78 -11.46 11.33
N VAL A 20 1.37 -12.26 12.34
CA VAL A 20 -0.05 -12.34 12.73
C VAL A 20 -0.46 -11.27 13.74
N ILE A 21 0.47 -10.82 14.61
CA ILE A 21 0.15 -9.83 15.63
C ILE A 21 -0.11 -8.49 14.95
N GLY A 22 -1.26 -7.85 15.27
CA GLY A 22 -1.64 -6.55 14.72
C GLY A 22 -2.02 -6.57 13.22
N LEU A 23 -2.66 -7.64 12.74
CA LEU A 23 -3.11 -7.73 11.34
C LEU A 23 -4.14 -6.68 10.94
N ALA A 24 -4.89 -6.14 11.89
CA ALA A 24 -5.91 -5.12 11.68
C ALA A 24 -5.41 -3.68 11.95
N ASP A 25 -4.13 -3.47 12.33
CA ASP A 25 -3.68 -2.19 12.88
C ASP A 25 -3.68 -1.08 11.82
N PHE A 26 -3.31 -1.37 10.58
CA PHE A 26 -3.32 -0.37 9.51
C PHE A 26 -3.57 -1.01 8.14
N LEU A 27 -3.89 -0.18 7.15
CA LEU A 27 -4.28 -0.55 5.79
C LEU A 27 -3.34 0.12 4.78
N THR A 28 -2.89 -0.62 3.77
CA THR A 28 -2.08 -0.05 2.70
C THR A 28 -2.92 0.33 1.47
N ALA A 29 -2.42 1.29 0.69
CA ALA A 29 -3.09 1.76 -0.52
C ALA A 29 -3.32 0.62 -1.53
N ASP A 30 -2.33 -0.24 -1.77
CA ASP A 30 -2.48 -1.37 -2.72
C ASP A 30 -3.52 -2.40 -2.25
N GLU A 31 -3.68 -2.60 -0.95
CA GLU A 31 -4.71 -3.50 -0.41
C GLU A 31 -6.11 -2.95 -0.70
N VAL A 32 -6.35 -1.68 -0.38
CA VAL A 32 -7.68 -1.08 -0.54
C VAL A 32 -8.04 -0.85 -2.00
N HIS A 33 -7.10 -0.45 -2.83
CA HIS A 33 -7.38 -0.18 -4.25
C HIS A 33 -7.44 -1.45 -5.10
N HIS A 34 -6.77 -2.53 -4.68
CA HIS A 34 -6.57 -3.69 -5.54
C HIS A 34 -6.92 -5.02 -4.90
N TRP A 35 -6.21 -5.41 -3.81
CA TRP A 35 -6.15 -6.81 -3.43
C TRP A 35 -7.37 -7.31 -2.68
N ILE A 36 -8.04 -6.49 -1.88
CA ILE A 36 -9.29 -6.85 -1.20
C ILE A 36 -10.34 -7.23 -2.25
N THR A 37 -10.68 -6.29 -3.14
CA THR A 37 -11.72 -6.50 -4.17
C THR A 37 -11.35 -7.62 -5.15
N ARG A 38 -10.06 -7.74 -5.54
CA ARG A 38 -9.61 -8.83 -6.42
C ARG A 38 -9.78 -10.19 -5.75
N THR A 39 -9.48 -10.31 -4.46
CA THR A 39 -9.67 -11.56 -3.70
C THR A 39 -11.14 -11.95 -3.64
N GLU A 40 -12.01 -11.00 -3.32
CA GLU A 40 -13.46 -11.24 -3.25
C GLU A 40 -14.04 -11.69 -4.62
N ARG A 41 -13.66 -11.00 -5.70
CA ARG A 41 -14.05 -11.35 -7.07
C ARG A 41 -13.51 -12.69 -7.51
N PHE A 42 -12.25 -12.99 -7.20
CA PHE A 42 -11.63 -14.29 -7.48
C PHE A 42 -12.36 -15.41 -6.77
N SER A 43 -12.60 -15.27 -5.46
CA SER A 43 -13.36 -16.25 -4.68
C SER A 43 -14.77 -16.47 -5.24
N ALA A 44 -15.48 -15.40 -5.63
CA ALA A 44 -16.79 -15.48 -6.23
C ALA A 44 -16.77 -16.14 -7.63
N ALA A 45 -15.74 -15.88 -8.43
CA ALA A 45 -15.56 -16.52 -9.73
C ALA A 45 -15.32 -18.03 -9.60
N ILE A 46 -14.46 -18.44 -8.66
CA ILE A 46 -14.19 -19.84 -8.35
C ILE A 46 -15.46 -20.55 -7.88
N SER A 47 -16.17 -19.99 -6.89
CA SER A 47 -17.39 -20.59 -6.34
C SER A 47 -18.52 -20.68 -7.36
N GLY A 48 -18.58 -19.75 -8.32
CA GLY A 48 -19.57 -19.71 -9.38
C GLY A 48 -19.21 -20.47 -10.66
N GLY A 49 -18.03 -21.11 -10.73
CA GLY A 49 -17.54 -21.79 -11.94
C GLY A 49 -17.24 -20.86 -13.13
N ARG A 50 -17.07 -19.54 -12.86
CA ARG A 50 -16.81 -18.52 -13.89
C ARG A 50 -15.31 -18.37 -14.12
N TRP A 51 -14.70 -19.41 -14.72
CA TRP A 51 -13.24 -19.55 -14.83
C TRP A 51 -12.56 -18.42 -15.57
N ALA A 52 -13.17 -17.85 -16.61
CA ALA A 52 -12.65 -16.71 -17.36
C ALA A 52 -12.50 -15.45 -16.48
N GLU A 53 -13.38 -15.26 -15.49
CA GLU A 53 -13.37 -14.09 -14.60
C GLU A 53 -12.23 -14.13 -13.57
N THR A 54 -11.41 -15.20 -13.54
CA THR A 54 -10.21 -15.26 -12.71
C THR A 54 -9.04 -14.43 -13.26
N ILE A 55 -9.19 -13.79 -14.45
CA ILE A 55 -8.26 -12.78 -14.99
C ILE A 55 -8.60 -11.42 -14.39
N LEU A 56 -8.07 -11.10 -13.21
CA LEU A 56 -8.37 -9.85 -12.52
C LEU A 56 -7.30 -8.77 -12.69
N THR A 57 -6.09 -9.17 -13.05
CA THR A 57 -4.95 -8.25 -13.21
C THR A 57 -3.93 -8.84 -14.16
N GLY A 58 -3.06 -8.01 -14.75
CA GLY A 58 -1.94 -8.45 -15.56
C GLY A 58 -0.77 -9.03 -14.72
N HIS A 59 -0.60 -8.58 -13.48
CA HIS A 59 0.15 -9.38 -12.49
C HIS A 59 -0.75 -10.55 -12.11
N PRO A 60 -0.40 -11.82 -12.37
CA PRO A 60 -1.37 -12.91 -12.18
C PRO A 60 -2.01 -12.88 -10.79
N GLY A 61 -1.19 -12.77 -9.74
CA GLY A 61 -1.65 -12.67 -8.36
C GLY A 61 -2.44 -13.88 -7.87
N VAL A 62 -2.47 -14.95 -8.69
CA VAL A 62 -3.32 -16.12 -8.49
C VAL A 62 -3.02 -16.81 -7.18
N THR A 63 -1.74 -16.99 -6.84
CA THR A 63 -1.33 -17.60 -5.56
C THR A 63 -1.79 -16.78 -4.36
N LEU A 64 -1.65 -15.46 -4.42
CA LEU A 64 -2.11 -14.56 -3.36
C LEU A 64 -3.64 -14.63 -3.21
N MET A 65 -4.38 -14.58 -4.34
CA MET A 65 -5.83 -14.63 -4.32
C MET A 65 -6.36 -15.98 -3.79
N TRP A 66 -5.73 -17.11 -4.10
CA TRP A 66 -6.06 -18.40 -3.49
C TRP A 66 -5.88 -18.39 -1.97
N LEU A 67 -4.72 -17.87 -1.49
CA LEU A 67 -4.43 -17.83 -0.06
C LEU A 67 -5.35 -16.86 0.71
N ALA A 68 -5.58 -15.67 0.15
CA ALA A 68 -6.48 -14.70 0.76
C ALA A 68 -7.94 -15.17 0.72
N SER A 69 -8.36 -15.90 -0.33
CA SER A 69 -9.68 -16.54 -0.41
C SER A 69 -9.89 -17.61 0.66
N LEU A 70 -8.83 -18.29 1.09
CA LEU A 70 -8.90 -19.19 2.23
C LEU A 70 -9.29 -18.43 3.52
N GLY A 71 -8.67 -17.28 3.77
CA GLY A 71 -9.03 -16.40 4.89
C GLY A 71 -10.48 -15.92 4.81
N LEU A 72 -10.93 -15.50 3.63
CA LEU A 72 -12.32 -15.13 3.37
C LEU A 72 -13.31 -16.27 3.63
N HIS A 73 -12.93 -17.49 3.24
CA HIS A 73 -13.76 -18.68 3.49
C HIS A 73 -13.85 -19.00 4.99
N LEU A 74 -12.75 -18.88 5.71
CA LEU A 74 -12.73 -19.08 7.16
C LEU A 74 -13.58 -18.03 7.89
N GLU A 75 -13.51 -16.77 7.49
CA GLU A 75 -14.39 -15.70 7.98
C GLU A 75 -15.86 -16.03 7.80
N ARG A 76 -16.26 -16.36 6.57
CA ARG A 76 -17.66 -16.72 6.24
C ARG A 76 -18.14 -17.93 7.03
N THR A 77 -17.27 -18.91 7.23
CA THR A 77 -17.60 -20.10 8.02
C THR A 77 -17.80 -19.75 9.49
N ALA A 78 -16.90 -18.93 10.06
CA ALA A 78 -17.00 -18.49 11.45
C ALA A 78 -18.26 -17.65 11.69
N LEU A 79 -18.63 -16.79 10.73
CA LEU A 79 -19.90 -16.05 10.74
C LEU A 79 -21.12 -16.98 10.68
N ALA A 80 -21.12 -17.94 9.75
CA ALA A 80 -22.23 -18.88 9.57
C ALA A 80 -22.47 -19.76 10.81
N TRP A 81 -21.39 -20.08 11.56
CA TRP A 81 -21.49 -20.84 12.80
C TRP A 81 -21.74 -19.96 14.04
N GLY A 82 -21.81 -18.64 13.87
CA GLY A 82 -22.05 -17.71 14.98
C GLY A 82 -20.85 -17.56 15.93
N TRP A 83 -19.65 -17.95 15.51
CA TRP A 83 -18.43 -17.81 16.32
C TRP A 83 -17.93 -16.38 16.42
N ILE A 84 -18.24 -15.57 15.42
CA ILE A 84 -17.93 -14.15 15.36
C ILE A 84 -19.15 -13.36 14.90
N MET A 85 -19.21 -12.08 15.25
CA MET A 85 -20.10 -11.10 14.61
C MET A 85 -19.48 -10.60 13.31
N ALA A 86 -20.29 -9.96 12.45
CA ALA A 86 -19.80 -9.35 11.22
C ALA A 86 -18.67 -8.37 11.54
N PRO A 87 -17.45 -8.61 11.06
CA PRO A 87 -16.33 -7.73 11.33
C PRO A 87 -16.49 -6.40 10.60
N ASP A 88 -15.88 -5.37 11.12
CA ASP A 88 -15.65 -4.13 10.40
C ASP A 88 -14.64 -4.33 9.25
N ARG A 89 -14.34 -3.26 8.52
CA ARG A 89 -13.41 -3.33 7.37
C ARG A 89 -12.00 -3.82 7.75
N LEU A 90 -11.52 -3.47 8.93
CA LEU A 90 -10.19 -3.86 9.40
C LEU A 90 -10.17 -5.32 9.89
N GLY A 91 -11.22 -5.75 10.56
CA GLY A 91 -11.41 -7.15 10.93
C GLY A 91 -11.52 -8.05 9.70
N HIS A 92 -12.27 -7.64 8.67
CA HIS A 92 -12.33 -8.32 7.38
C HIS A 92 -10.93 -8.42 6.72
N LEU A 93 -10.18 -7.32 6.70
CA LEU A 93 -8.80 -7.31 6.20
C LEU A 93 -7.90 -8.32 6.94
N ALA A 94 -8.03 -8.42 8.27
CA ALA A 94 -7.26 -9.36 9.07
C ALA A 94 -7.53 -10.82 8.66
N TRP A 95 -8.79 -11.17 8.38
CA TRP A 95 -9.14 -12.49 7.85
C TRP A 95 -8.50 -12.75 6.48
N LEU A 96 -8.55 -11.78 5.56
CA LEU A 96 -7.92 -11.92 4.24
C LEU A 96 -6.40 -12.07 4.33
N ARG A 97 -5.75 -11.40 5.28
CA ARG A 97 -4.30 -11.50 5.53
C ARG A 97 -3.88 -12.82 6.14
N LEU A 98 -4.78 -13.52 6.84
CA LEU A 98 -4.45 -14.74 7.59
C LEU A 98 -3.88 -15.85 6.69
N GLY A 99 -4.48 -16.10 5.52
CA GLY A 99 -4.01 -17.12 4.59
C GLY A 99 -2.58 -16.88 4.10
N PRO A 100 -2.25 -15.70 3.53
CA PRO A 100 -0.87 -15.33 3.19
C PRO A 100 0.12 -15.45 4.35
N VAL A 101 -0.22 -14.98 5.55
CA VAL A 101 0.63 -15.03 6.74
C VAL A 101 0.96 -16.47 7.15
N LEU A 102 -0.03 -17.35 7.17
CA LEU A 102 0.18 -18.77 7.43
C LEU A 102 1.07 -19.42 6.36
N ALA A 103 0.86 -19.08 5.09
CA ALA A 103 1.69 -19.56 3.99
C ALA A 103 3.16 -19.12 4.17
N HIS A 104 3.43 -17.85 4.51
CA HIS A 104 4.79 -17.38 4.78
C HIS A 104 5.47 -18.18 5.90
N ALA A 105 4.79 -18.39 7.03
CA ALA A 105 5.35 -19.15 8.15
C ALA A 105 5.68 -20.60 7.77
N LEU A 106 4.83 -21.24 6.97
CA LEU A 106 5.04 -22.58 6.43
C LEU A 106 6.20 -22.61 5.42
N LEU A 107 6.25 -21.68 4.46
CA LEU A 107 7.28 -21.62 3.44
C LEU A 107 8.68 -21.37 4.03
N ILE A 108 8.80 -20.48 5.03
CA ILE A 108 10.06 -20.26 5.76
C ILE A 108 10.48 -21.54 6.51
N SER A 109 9.50 -22.26 7.09
CA SER A 109 9.79 -23.55 7.76
C SER A 109 10.24 -24.64 6.78
N VAL A 110 9.65 -24.70 5.58
CA VAL A 110 10.13 -25.55 4.49
C VAL A 110 11.54 -25.13 4.08
N GLY A 111 11.81 -23.84 3.94
CA GLY A 111 13.14 -23.29 3.67
C GLY A 111 14.17 -23.74 4.70
N PHE A 112 13.82 -23.71 5.99
CA PHE A 112 14.67 -24.24 7.06
C PHE A 112 14.98 -25.74 6.87
N LEU A 113 13.98 -26.56 6.50
CA LEU A 113 14.18 -27.99 6.27
C LEU A 113 15.12 -28.25 5.08
N LEU A 114 15.01 -27.49 4.00
CA LEU A 114 15.92 -27.58 2.84
C LEU A 114 17.34 -27.14 3.24
N LEU A 115 17.46 -26.05 4.00
CA LEU A 115 18.73 -25.55 4.51
C LEU A 115 19.40 -26.50 5.48
N GLN A 116 18.63 -27.24 6.29
CA GLN A 116 19.20 -28.29 7.17
C GLN A 116 19.91 -29.39 6.39
N ARG A 117 19.49 -29.68 5.14
CA ARG A 117 20.16 -30.64 4.27
C ARG A 117 21.37 -30.05 3.57
N LEU A 118 21.27 -28.79 3.12
CA LEU A 118 22.33 -28.13 2.35
C LEU A 118 23.46 -27.60 3.25
N MET A 119 23.11 -26.98 4.35
CA MET A 119 24.05 -26.28 5.23
C MET A 119 23.63 -26.36 6.71
N PRO A 120 23.68 -27.56 7.33
CA PRO A 120 23.09 -27.83 8.65
C PRO A 120 23.61 -26.89 9.76
N ARG A 121 24.88 -26.46 9.69
CA ARG A 121 25.49 -25.54 10.67
C ARG A 121 24.94 -24.12 10.60
N HIS A 122 24.41 -23.70 9.42
CA HIS A 122 23.95 -22.34 9.14
C HIS A 122 22.42 -22.24 9.08
N ALA A 123 21.73 -23.37 8.93
CA ALA A 123 20.30 -23.46 8.61
C ALA A 123 19.40 -22.68 9.58
N LEU A 124 19.61 -22.85 10.90
CA LEU A 124 18.77 -22.18 11.88
C LEU A 124 18.95 -20.66 11.85
N LEU A 125 20.19 -20.18 11.78
CA LEU A 125 20.45 -18.75 11.70
C LEU A 125 19.91 -18.16 10.41
N ALA A 126 20.07 -18.84 9.27
CA ALA A 126 19.54 -18.41 7.97
C ALA A 126 18.01 -18.29 7.98
N ALA A 127 17.32 -19.30 8.51
CA ALA A 127 15.86 -19.29 8.63
C ALA A 127 15.36 -18.21 9.61
N LEU A 128 16.07 -17.99 10.72
CA LEU A 128 15.71 -16.92 11.66
C LEU A 128 15.97 -15.53 11.08
N LEU A 129 17.06 -15.29 10.34
CA LEU A 129 17.26 -14.02 9.63
C LEU A 129 16.18 -13.81 8.57
N TRP A 130 15.81 -14.86 7.80
CA TRP A 130 14.70 -14.79 6.86
C TRP A 130 13.38 -14.45 7.55
N ALA A 131 13.05 -15.12 8.67
CA ALA A 131 11.84 -14.85 9.44
C ALA A 131 11.81 -13.46 10.06
N CYS A 132 12.98 -12.93 10.48
CA CYS A 132 13.16 -11.74 11.30
C CYS A 132 13.70 -10.51 10.55
N SER A 133 13.90 -10.55 9.23
CA SER A 133 14.24 -9.35 8.47
C SER A 133 13.05 -8.39 8.43
N PRO A 134 13.18 -7.13 8.93
CA PRO A 134 12.05 -6.19 8.98
C PRO A 134 11.39 -5.98 7.63
N PHE A 135 12.16 -5.94 6.56
CA PHE A 135 11.65 -5.76 5.20
C PHE A 135 10.81 -6.94 4.72
N LEU A 136 11.21 -8.18 5.04
CA LEU A 136 10.42 -9.39 4.75
C LEU A 136 9.19 -9.50 5.64
N VAL A 137 9.29 -9.12 6.93
CA VAL A 137 8.14 -9.11 7.84
C VAL A 137 7.10 -8.10 7.36
N ALA A 138 7.54 -6.89 6.99
CA ALA A 138 6.67 -5.83 6.50
C ALA A 138 5.76 -6.32 5.36
N HIS A 139 6.37 -6.89 4.32
CA HIS A 139 5.63 -7.36 3.14
C HIS A 139 4.93 -8.70 3.34
N GLY A 140 5.43 -9.55 4.25
CA GLY A 140 4.86 -10.86 4.55
C GLY A 140 3.61 -10.83 5.44
N ARG A 141 3.19 -9.67 5.93
CA ARG A 141 1.96 -9.50 6.72
C ARG A 141 0.83 -8.79 5.97
N LEU A 142 1.06 -8.43 4.72
CA LEU A 142 0.11 -7.73 3.85
C LEU A 142 -0.48 -8.68 2.79
N ILE A 143 -1.61 -8.31 2.23
CA ILE A 143 -2.10 -8.95 1.01
C ILE A 143 -1.32 -8.35 -0.16
N HIS A 144 -0.11 -8.87 -0.36
CA HIS A 144 0.81 -8.37 -1.38
C HIS A 144 1.68 -9.47 -1.97
N LEU A 145 2.14 -9.27 -3.21
CA LEU A 145 2.78 -10.31 -4.03
C LEU A 145 4.24 -10.57 -3.69
N ASP A 146 5.00 -9.54 -3.30
CA ASP A 146 6.46 -9.56 -3.36
C ASP A 146 7.11 -10.52 -2.36
N ALA A 147 6.55 -10.65 -1.15
CA ALA A 147 7.06 -11.58 -0.16
C ALA A 147 6.79 -13.06 -0.54
N LEU A 148 5.60 -13.37 -1.08
CA LEU A 148 5.31 -14.71 -1.60
C LEU A 148 6.24 -15.08 -2.76
N LEU A 149 6.46 -14.16 -3.67
CA LEU A 149 7.41 -14.33 -4.76
C LEU A 149 8.82 -14.63 -4.24
N ALA A 150 9.25 -13.91 -3.20
CA ALA A 150 10.56 -14.11 -2.56
C ALA A 150 10.72 -15.52 -1.98
N ASP A 151 9.70 -15.97 -1.25
CA ASP A 151 9.69 -17.33 -0.68
C ASP A 151 9.75 -18.39 -1.76
N PHE A 152 8.90 -18.30 -2.79
CA PHE A 152 8.85 -19.29 -3.86
C PHE A 152 10.14 -19.32 -4.71
N CYS A 153 10.71 -18.17 -5.05
CA CYS A 153 11.98 -18.11 -5.77
C CYS A 153 13.10 -18.80 -4.99
N THR A 154 13.23 -18.46 -3.70
CA THR A 154 14.27 -19.04 -2.85
C THR A 154 14.08 -20.54 -2.65
N LEU A 155 12.86 -21.01 -2.42
CA LEU A 155 12.58 -22.44 -2.26
C LEU A 155 12.86 -23.22 -3.57
N SER A 156 12.55 -22.64 -4.73
CA SER A 156 12.89 -23.24 -6.03
C SER A 156 14.40 -23.39 -6.20
N LEU A 157 15.20 -22.37 -5.81
CA LEU A 157 16.66 -22.42 -5.84
C LEU A 157 17.24 -23.47 -4.88
N LEU A 158 16.76 -23.52 -3.65
CA LEU A 158 17.23 -24.51 -2.67
C LEU A 158 16.91 -25.95 -3.13
N ALA A 159 15.72 -26.16 -3.68
CA ALA A 159 15.31 -27.45 -4.19
C ALA A 159 16.13 -27.89 -5.42
N ILE A 160 16.48 -26.97 -6.33
CA ILE A 160 17.33 -27.35 -7.49
C ILE A 160 18.76 -27.71 -7.06
N ILE A 161 19.32 -27.04 -6.03
CA ILE A 161 20.61 -27.44 -5.47
C ILE A 161 20.55 -28.88 -4.92
N LEU A 162 19.47 -29.21 -4.18
CA LEU A 162 19.26 -30.58 -3.68
C LEU A 162 19.09 -31.61 -4.79
N ALA A 163 18.44 -31.25 -5.91
CA ALA A 163 18.30 -32.14 -7.06
C ALA A 163 19.63 -32.59 -7.68
N TYR A 164 20.70 -31.83 -7.45
CA TYR A 164 22.06 -32.19 -7.90
C TYR A 164 22.91 -32.87 -6.81
N ARG A 165 22.44 -32.91 -5.56
CA ARG A 165 23.22 -33.38 -4.41
C ARG A 165 22.68 -34.60 -3.72
N GLU A 166 21.36 -34.74 -3.65
CA GLU A 166 20.72 -35.77 -2.83
C GLU A 166 19.68 -36.59 -3.60
N PRO A 167 19.64 -37.92 -3.47
CA PRO A 167 18.52 -38.71 -3.90
C PRO A 167 17.29 -38.50 -3.01
N PRO A 168 16.07 -38.64 -3.51
CA PRO A 168 15.76 -38.89 -4.91
C PRO A 168 15.73 -37.57 -5.73
N GLN A 169 16.61 -37.48 -6.73
CA GLN A 169 16.80 -36.27 -7.54
C GLN A 169 15.50 -35.77 -8.21
N ARG A 170 14.64 -36.71 -8.64
CA ARG A 170 13.36 -36.39 -9.31
C ARG A 170 12.40 -35.66 -8.36
N PHE A 171 12.39 -36.00 -7.09
CA PHE A 171 11.57 -35.32 -6.06
C PHE A 171 11.99 -33.85 -5.92
N TRP A 172 13.28 -33.61 -5.76
CA TRP A 172 13.80 -32.24 -5.62
C TRP A 172 13.61 -31.40 -6.89
N LEU A 173 13.72 -32.05 -8.07
CA LEU A 173 13.43 -31.38 -9.34
C LEU A 173 11.96 -30.97 -9.42
N ALA A 174 11.04 -31.87 -9.06
CA ALA A 174 9.61 -31.59 -9.02
C ALA A 174 9.27 -30.50 -7.99
N LEU A 175 9.89 -30.52 -6.81
CA LEU A 175 9.70 -29.50 -5.80
C LEU A 175 10.18 -28.12 -6.26
N SER A 176 11.34 -28.05 -6.97
CA SER A 176 11.82 -26.82 -7.59
C SER A 176 10.85 -26.29 -8.64
N SER A 177 10.33 -27.20 -9.50
CA SER A 177 9.33 -26.84 -10.52
C SER A 177 8.03 -26.34 -9.91
N LEU A 178 7.55 -26.96 -8.83
CA LEU A 178 6.36 -26.53 -8.09
C LEU A 178 6.51 -25.09 -7.59
N PHE A 179 7.62 -24.79 -6.91
CA PHE A 179 7.82 -23.44 -6.39
C PHE A 179 8.05 -22.42 -7.51
N CYS A 180 8.70 -22.78 -8.62
CA CYS A 180 8.79 -21.88 -9.77
C CYS A 180 7.42 -21.61 -10.42
N GLY A 181 6.59 -22.64 -10.61
CA GLY A 181 5.23 -22.47 -11.10
C GLY A 181 4.38 -21.57 -10.21
N LEU A 182 4.49 -21.71 -8.89
CA LEU A 182 3.84 -20.82 -7.92
C LEU A 182 4.39 -19.39 -8.01
N ALA A 183 5.70 -19.21 -8.21
CA ALA A 183 6.30 -17.89 -8.43
C ALA A 183 5.75 -17.22 -9.70
N LEU A 184 5.67 -17.95 -10.82
CA LEU A 184 5.11 -17.47 -12.09
C LEU A 184 3.64 -17.05 -11.94
N LEU A 185 2.85 -17.76 -11.14
CA LEU A 185 1.46 -17.42 -10.81
C LEU A 185 1.33 -16.24 -9.85
N THR A 186 2.41 -15.86 -9.18
CA THR A 186 2.42 -14.74 -8.22
C THR A 186 2.63 -13.43 -8.95
N LYS A 187 3.72 -13.27 -9.69
CA LYS A 187 4.06 -11.96 -10.31
C LYS A 187 4.95 -12.13 -11.54
N GLY A 188 4.74 -11.28 -12.56
CA GLY A 188 5.49 -11.31 -13.82
C GLY A 188 7.02 -11.39 -13.73
N PRO A 189 7.71 -10.67 -12.83
CA PRO A 189 9.16 -10.79 -12.64
C PRO A 189 9.67 -12.21 -12.33
N ALA A 190 8.79 -13.13 -11.91
CA ALA A 190 9.16 -14.55 -11.76
C ALA A 190 9.73 -15.18 -13.03
N LEU A 191 9.51 -14.61 -14.23
CA LEU A 191 10.16 -15.04 -15.47
C LEU A 191 11.69 -15.06 -15.38
N ILE A 192 12.28 -14.24 -14.51
CA ILE A 192 13.73 -14.24 -14.23
C ILE A 192 14.19 -15.60 -13.67
N MET A 193 13.29 -16.34 -13.02
CA MET A 193 13.61 -17.68 -12.51
C MET A 193 13.96 -18.68 -13.63
N LEU A 194 13.37 -18.53 -14.81
CA LEU A 194 13.61 -19.44 -15.93
C LEU A 194 15.10 -19.48 -16.32
N PRO A 195 15.72 -18.37 -16.72
CA PRO A 195 17.16 -18.36 -16.97
C PRO A 195 17.99 -18.61 -15.70
N SER A 196 17.55 -18.16 -14.52
CA SER A 196 18.27 -18.37 -13.26
C SER A 196 18.42 -19.86 -12.93
N ILE A 197 17.37 -20.65 -13.07
CA ILE A 197 17.43 -22.10 -12.83
C ILE A 197 18.26 -22.81 -13.91
N GLY A 198 18.14 -22.40 -15.18
CA GLY A 198 18.99 -22.92 -16.25
C GLY A 198 20.47 -22.71 -15.96
N LEU A 199 20.86 -21.48 -15.60
CA LEU A 199 22.24 -21.15 -15.21
C LEU A 199 22.68 -21.91 -13.95
N SER A 200 21.78 -22.07 -12.97
CA SER A 200 22.04 -22.85 -11.76
C SER A 200 22.32 -24.33 -12.08
N MET A 201 21.55 -24.94 -12.98
CA MET A 201 21.77 -26.32 -13.40
C MET A 201 23.15 -26.51 -14.07
N VAL A 202 23.54 -25.53 -14.89
CA VAL A 202 24.88 -25.54 -15.52
C VAL A 202 25.96 -25.38 -14.44
N ALA A 203 25.83 -24.41 -13.55
CA ALA A 203 26.79 -24.17 -12.46
C ALA A 203 26.97 -25.37 -11.53
N LEU A 204 25.87 -26.08 -11.20
CA LEU A 204 25.89 -27.29 -10.37
C LEU A 204 26.49 -28.52 -11.08
N ALA A 205 26.50 -28.53 -12.41
CA ALA A 205 27.09 -29.58 -13.20
C ALA A 205 28.58 -29.35 -13.53
N LEU A 206 29.12 -28.15 -13.24
CA LEU A 206 30.55 -27.86 -13.44
C LEU A 206 31.41 -28.58 -12.42
N PRO A 207 32.62 -29.07 -12.81
CA PRO A 207 33.58 -29.61 -11.84
C PRO A 207 34.12 -28.50 -10.93
N PRO A 208 34.68 -28.84 -9.78
CA PRO A 208 35.23 -27.85 -8.86
C PRO A 208 36.41 -27.04 -9.50
N PRO A 209 36.55 -25.73 -9.16
CA PRO A 209 37.49 -24.81 -9.81
C PRO A 209 38.96 -25.25 -9.97
N PRO A 210 39.58 -25.98 -9.01
CA PRO A 210 40.97 -26.39 -9.16
C PRO A 210 41.27 -27.30 -10.35
N THR A 211 40.23 -27.92 -10.95
CA THR A 211 40.36 -28.83 -12.09
C THR A 211 40.19 -28.10 -13.43
N TRP A 212 39.96 -26.77 -13.43
CA TRP A 212 39.76 -26.00 -14.64
C TRP A 212 41.09 -25.66 -15.30
N THR A 213 41.43 -26.37 -16.35
CA THR A 213 42.59 -26.10 -17.23
C THR A 213 42.12 -25.69 -18.62
N TRP A 214 42.69 -24.60 -19.20
CA TRP A 214 42.48 -24.24 -20.61
C TRP A 214 43.39 -25.09 -21.48
N PRO A 215 42.91 -25.69 -22.62
CA PRO A 215 41.62 -25.48 -23.29
C PRO A 215 40.51 -26.45 -22.86
N SER A 216 40.74 -27.36 -21.92
CA SER A 216 39.73 -28.34 -21.50
C SER A 216 38.48 -27.70 -20.83
N GLY A 217 38.59 -26.45 -20.37
CA GLY A 217 37.49 -25.72 -19.76
C GLY A 217 36.28 -25.53 -20.67
N SER A 218 36.51 -25.29 -21.97
CA SER A 218 35.41 -25.13 -22.95
C SER A 218 34.59 -26.40 -23.15
N THR A 219 35.22 -27.57 -23.14
CA THR A 219 34.55 -28.85 -23.32
C THR A 219 33.70 -29.21 -22.08
N TRP A 220 34.12 -28.85 -20.88
CA TRP A 220 33.35 -29.05 -19.65
C TRP A 220 32.09 -28.20 -19.66
N VAL A 221 32.17 -26.93 -20.02
CA VAL A 221 31.02 -26.03 -20.11
C VAL A 221 29.99 -26.55 -21.09
N VAL A 222 30.43 -26.93 -22.30
CA VAL A 222 29.54 -27.51 -23.32
C VAL A 222 28.86 -28.80 -22.83
N ARG A 223 29.60 -29.71 -22.19
CA ARG A 223 29.03 -30.95 -21.63
C ARG A 223 28.03 -30.64 -20.51
N SER A 224 28.31 -29.69 -19.63
CA SER A 224 27.40 -29.28 -18.56
C SER A 224 26.12 -28.70 -19.14
N ILE A 225 26.19 -27.85 -20.16
CA ILE A 225 25.03 -27.29 -20.85
C ILE A 225 24.21 -28.42 -21.48
N MET A 226 24.84 -29.29 -22.28
CA MET A 226 24.15 -30.39 -22.96
C MET A 226 23.48 -31.36 -21.99
N GLY A 227 24.11 -31.64 -20.84
CA GLY A 227 23.54 -32.49 -19.79
C GLY A 227 22.42 -31.81 -18.98
N ALA A 228 22.40 -30.48 -18.91
CA ALA A 228 21.37 -29.73 -18.21
C ALA A 228 20.06 -29.61 -19.03
N ILE A 229 20.15 -29.53 -20.38
CA ILE A 229 18.99 -29.29 -21.27
C ILE A 229 17.82 -30.27 -21.01
N PRO A 230 17.99 -31.60 -21.00
CA PRO A 230 16.85 -32.50 -20.79
C PRO A 230 16.19 -32.33 -19.42
N ARG A 231 17.01 -32.14 -18.39
CA ARG A 231 16.51 -31.89 -17.02
C ARG A 231 15.76 -30.56 -16.93
N TYR A 232 16.27 -29.54 -17.60
CA TYR A 232 15.63 -28.23 -17.69
C TYR A 232 14.27 -28.30 -18.39
N LEU A 233 14.17 -29.02 -19.51
CA LEU A 233 12.90 -29.18 -20.23
C LEU A 233 11.85 -29.91 -19.39
N VAL A 234 12.25 -30.98 -18.68
CA VAL A 234 11.37 -31.68 -17.73
C VAL A 234 10.94 -30.78 -16.61
N TRP A 235 11.89 -30.04 -16.01
CA TRP A 235 11.60 -29.06 -14.95
C TRP A 235 10.64 -27.97 -15.43
N LEU A 236 10.88 -27.38 -16.61
CA LEU A 236 10.01 -26.36 -17.20
C LEU A 236 8.60 -26.91 -17.46
N GLY A 237 8.50 -28.11 -18.05
CA GLY A 237 7.22 -28.75 -18.29
C GLY A 237 6.41 -28.95 -17.00
N MET A 238 7.05 -29.41 -15.92
CA MET A 238 6.40 -29.55 -14.61
C MET A 238 5.98 -28.19 -14.04
N ALA A 239 6.80 -27.12 -14.17
CA ALA A 239 6.44 -25.79 -13.72
C ALA A 239 5.22 -25.23 -14.48
N LEU A 240 5.17 -25.44 -15.81
CA LEU A 240 4.02 -25.03 -16.63
C LEU A 240 2.74 -25.81 -16.27
N VAL A 241 2.84 -27.09 -15.93
CA VAL A 241 1.70 -27.87 -15.41
C VAL A 241 1.13 -27.23 -14.15
N VAL A 242 1.99 -26.78 -13.22
CA VAL A 242 1.53 -26.06 -12.01
C VAL A 242 0.80 -24.76 -12.38
N VAL A 243 1.34 -24.00 -13.34
CA VAL A 243 0.74 -22.74 -13.80
C VAL A 243 -0.66 -23.00 -14.37
N VAL A 244 -0.80 -23.98 -15.26
CA VAL A 244 -2.09 -24.31 -15.87
C VAL A 244 -3.06 -24.87 -14.84
N ALA A 245 -2.61 -25.76 -13.95
CA ALA A 245 -3.47 -26.41 -12.96
C ALA A 245 -4.10 -25.43 -11.96
N LEU A 246 -3.38 -24.38 -11.59
CA LEU A 246 -3.83 -23.44 -10.53
C LEU A 246 -4.44 -22.14 -11.07
N TRP A 247 -4.41 -21.89 -12.37
CA TRP A 247 -5.03 -20.70 -12.95
C TRP A 247 -6.20 -21.07 -13.87
N PRO A 248 -7.45 -21.08 -13.37
CA PRO A 248 -8.60 -21.56 -14.11
C PRO A 248 -8.89 -20.83 -15.41
N ALA A 249 -8.50 -19.56 -15.54
CA ALA A 249 -8.67 -18.84 -16.81
C ALA A 249 -7.90 -19.51 -17.96
N LEU A 250 -6.76 -20.17 -17.69
CA LEU A 250 -5.99 -20.90 -18.70
C LEU A 250 -6.72 -22.13 -19.22
N TRP A 251 -7.77 -22.61 -18.54
CA TRP A 251 -8.54 -23.76 -18.98
C TRP A 251 -9.55 -23.40 -20.08
N VAL A 252 -10.00 -22.12 -20.13
CA VAL A 252 -11.11 -21.68 -20.98
C VAL A 252 -10.77 -20.54 -21.92
N VAL A 253 -9.86 -19.62 -21.52
CA VAL A 253 -9.44 -18.43 -22.30
C VAL A 253 -7.91 -18.19 -22.19
N PRO A 254 -7.07 -19.16 -22.56
CA PRO A 254 -5.63 -19.08 -22.36
C PRO A 254 -4.97 -17.91 -23.11
N ASP A 255 -5.48 -17.57 -24.31
CA ASP A 255 -5.02 -16.46 -25.12
C ASP A 255 -5.18 -15.11 -24.40
N GLN A 256 -6.35 -14.87 -23.78
CA GLN A 256 -6.63 -13.66 -23.02
C GLN A 256 -5.79 -13.59 -21.74
N ALA A 257 -5.67 -14.70 -21.01
CA ALA A 257 -4.90 -14.78 -19.79
C ALA A 257 -3.41 -14.49 -20.05
N LEU A 258 -2.81 -15.15 -21.03
CA LEU A 258 -1.41 -14.96 -21.42
C LEU A 258 -1.19 -13.60 -22.08
N GLY A 259 -2.12 -13.15 -22.94
CA GLY A 259 -2.05 -11.83 -23.55
C GLY A 259 -1.99 -10.72 -22.51
N ARG A 260 -2.85 -10.78 -21.46
CA ARG A 260 -2.84 -9.81 -20.37
C ARG A 260 -1.59 -9.91 -19.51
N TYR A 261 -1.10 -11.11 -19.23
CA TYR A 261 0.14 -11.36 -18.51
C TYR A 261 1.35 -10.69 -19.18
N PHE A 262 1.55 -10.96 -20.48
CA PHE A 262 2.68 -10.40 -21.21
C PHE A 262 2.54 -8.90 -21.49
N SER A 263 1.33 -8.40 -21.74
CA SER A 263 1.09 -6.97 -21.91
C SER A 263 1.42 -6.18 -20.65
N GLU A 264 1.15 -6.73 -19.46
CA GLU A 264 1.52 -6.11 -18.18
C GLU A 264 3.04 -6.03 -18.01
N ILE A 265 3.76 -7.11 -18.30
CA ILE A 265 5.22 -7.17 -18.17
C ILE A 265 5.89 -6.17 -19.12
N ILE A 266 5.47 -6.15 -20.39
CA ILE A 266 6.06 -5.30 -21.42
C ILE A 266 5.58 -3.84 -21.23
N GLY A 267 4.29 -3.65 -21.00
CA GLY A 267 3.66 -2.33 -20.91
C GLY A 267 4.01 -1.59 -19.62
N ASN A 268 3.78 -2.22 -18.47
CA ASN A 268 3.98 -1.57 -17.18
C ASN A 268 5.39 -1.78 -16.61
N GLY A 269 6.01 -2.93 -16.86
CA GLY A 269 7.39 -3.21 -16.40
C GLY A 269 8.44 -2.48 -17.24
N GLY A 270 8.18 -2.24 -18.52
CA GLY A 270 9.09 -1.59 -19.46
C GLY A 270 8.97 -0.05 -19.51
N ARG A 271 8.02 0.55 -18.80
CA ARG A 271 7.82 2.01 -18.76
C ARG A 271 8.20 2.58 -17.40
N ALA A 272 8.71 3.82 -17.41
CA ALA A 272 8.95 4.59 -16.19
C ALA A 272 7.64 4.80 -15.42
N ASN A 273 7.75 5.08 -14.11
CA ASN A 273 6.58 5.33 -13.27
C ASN A 273 5.97 6.70 -13.60
N GLY A 274 4.74 6.71 -14.14
CA GLY A 274 4.04 7.95 -14.51
C GLY A 274 3.79 8.90 -13.33
N ASP A 275 3.64 8.33 -12.12
CA ASP A 275 3.42 9.12 -10.89
C ASP A 275 4.73 9.63 -10.26
N GLY A 276 5.88 9.44 -10.92
CA GLY A 276 7.19 9.77 -10.38
C GLY A 276 7.69 8.81 -9.31
N GLN A 277 8.98 8.87 -9.04
CA GLN A 277 9.69 8.15 -7.99
C GLN A 277 10.61 9.13 -7.27
N PHE A 278 10.46 9.24 -5.95
CA PHE A 278 11.32 10.12 -5.16
C PHE A 278 12.60 9.37 -4.75
N PHE A 279 13.74 9.89 -5.18
CA PHE A 279 15.04 9.33 -4.85
C PHE A 279 16.11 10.41 -4.73
N LEU A 280 16.91 10.37 -3.65
CA LEU A 280 17.99 11.33 -3.34
C LEU A 280 17.53 12.82 -3.39
N GLY A 281 16.29 13.06 -2.89
CA GLY A 281 15.74 14.41 -2.79
C GLY A 281 15.11 14.93 -4.09
N ARG A 282 14.91 14.07 -5.09
CA ARG A 282 14.32 14.45 -6.39
C ARG A 282 13.18 13.52 -6.77
N SER A 283 12.17 14.07 -7.43
CA SER A 283 11.09 13.30 -8.05
C SER A 283 11.42 13.08 -9.52
N ASP A 284 11.74 11.85 -9.90
CA ASP A 284 12.08 11.46 -11.26
C ASP A 284 11.27 10.22 -11.68
N ALA A 285 11.00 10.09 -12.97
CA ALA A 285 10.31 8.90 -13.51
C ALA A 285 11.19 7.65 -13.45
N ASP A 286 12.52 7.78 -13.61
CA ASP A 286 13.53 6.72 -13.43
C ASP A 286 14.63 7.18 -12.47
N PRO A 287 14.72 6.60 -11.27
CA PRO A 287 15.71 6.99 -10.25
C PRO A 287 17.16 6.55 -10.57
N GLY A 288 17.39 5.90 -11.71
CA GLY A 288 18.73 5.51 -12.17
C GLY A 288 19.29 4.22 -11.56
N PRO A 289 20.53 3.83 -11.93
CA PRO A 289 21.08 2.50 -11.65
C PRO A 289 21.50 2.30 -10.19
N LEU A 290 21.74 3.34 -9.42
CA LEU A 290 22.17 3.23 -8.02
C LEU A 290 21.01 2.97 -7.05
N PHE A 291 19.76 3.04 -7.53
CA PHE A 291 18.56 2.94 -6.70
C PHE A 291 18.56 1.68 -5.82
N TYR A 292 18.72 0.50 -6.42
CA TYR A 292 18.64 -0.75 -5.64
C TYR A 292 19.84 -0.96 -4.71
N LEU A 293 21.02 -0.49 -5.09
CA LEU A 293 22.18 -0.58 -4.21
C LEU A 293 21.96 0.26 -2.95
N ILE A 294 21.55 1.52 -3.11
CA ILE A 294 21.35 2.44 -1.99
C ILE A 294 20.12 2.05 -1.17
N SER A 295 18.97 1.75 -1.81
CA SER A 295 17.76 1.35 -1.08
C SER A 295 17.96 0.06 -0.29
N SER A 296 18.66 -0.93 -0.86
CA SER A 296 19.00 -2.17 -0.14
C SER A 296 19.91 -1.92 1.04
N ALA A 297 20.88 -1.00 0.91
CA ALA A 297 21.73 -0.62 2.03
C ALA A 297 20.90 -0.09 3.22
N TYR A 298 19.88 0.71 2.97
CA TYR A 298 18.98 1.22 4.00
C TYR A 298 18.00 0.19 4.54
N ARG A 299 17.61 -0.81 3.74
CA ARG A 299 16.65 -1.86 4.17
C ARG A 299 17.30 -3.01 4.93
N LEU A 300 18.60 -3.27 4.74
CA LEU A 300 19.34 -4.28 5.50
C LEU A 300 19.60 -3.81 6.94
N THR A 301 19.47 -4.71 7.90
CA THR A 301 19.83 -4.44 9.30
C THR A 301 21.34 -4.45 9.50
N PRO A 302 21.87 -3.83 10.59
CA PRO A 302 23.31 -3.88 10.90
C PRO A 302 23.86 -5.31 10.99
N ILE A 303 23.04 -6.27 11.45
CA ILE A 303 23.43 -7.68 11.57
C ILE A 303 23.51 -8.34 10.20
N GLU A 304 22.52 -8.09 9.34
CA GLU A 304 22.52 -8.57 7.97
C GLU A 304 23.71 -7.99 7.18
N TRP A 305 24.00 -6.71 7.38
CA TRP A 305 25.21 -6.06 6.84
C TRP A 305 26.49 -6.75 7.30
N LEU A 306 26.65 -6.95 8.60
CA LEU A 306 27.82 -7.62 9.16
C LEU A 306 28.02 -8.99 8.53
N GLY A 307 26.94 -9.77 8.40
CA GLY A 307 26.98 -11.09 7.77
C GLY A 307 27.45 -11.04 6.32
N LEU A 308 26.91 -10.12 5.52
CA LEU A 308 27.25 -9.97 4.11
C LEU A 308 28.69 -9.47 3.93
N LEU A 309 29.15 -8.51 4.74
CA LEU A 309 30.52 -7.99 4.69
C LEU A 309 31.57 -9.04 5.09
N CYS A 310 31.21 -10.01 5.90
CA CYS A 310 32.10 -11.11 6.26
C CYS A 310 32.29 -12.15 5.13
N ILE A 311 31.42 -12.18 4.09
CA ILE A 311 31.49 -13.18 3.02
C ILE A 311 32.85 -13.18 2.31
N PRO A 312 33.35 -12.07 1.73
CA PRO A 312 34.62 -12.08 1.00
C PRO A 312 35.80 -12.50 1.88
N LEU A 313 35.81 -12.09 3.15
CA LEU A 313 36.85 -12.46 4.11
C LEU A 313 36.91 -13.98 4.33
N PHE A 314 35.77 -14.60 4.57
CA PHE A 314 35.74 -16.04 4.85
C PHE A 314 35.76 -16.90 3.58
N MET A 315 35.32 -16.41 2.43
CA MET A 315 35.59 -17.05 1.14
C MET A 315 37.10 -17.13 0.88
N TRP A 316 37.84 -16.05 1.14
CA TRP A 316 39.30 -16.04 1.01
C TRP A 316 39.97 -16.97 1.99
N HIS A 317 39.58 -16.94 3.25
CA HIS A 317 40.18 -17.78 4.31
C HIS A 317 39.86 -19.27 4.17
N GLN A 318 38.67 -19.60 3.67
CA GLN A 318 38.17 -20.98 3.54
C GLN A 318 38.10 -21.46 2.08
N ARG A 319 38.85 -20.84 1.17
CA ARG A 319 38.77 -21.13 -0.30
C ARG A 319 38.90 -22.60 -0.67
N GLY A 320 39.61 -23.39 0.14
CA GLY A 320 39.74 -24.86 -0.06
C GLY A 320 38.55 -25.69 0.37
N THR A 321 37.65 -25.14 1.19
CA THR A 321 36.46 -25.81 1.72
C THR A 321 35.14 -25.09 1.38
N PHE A 322 35.21 -23.96 0.67
CA PHE A 322 34.04 -23.22 0.23
C PHE A 322 33.27 -23.96 -0.83
N ASP A 323 31.97 -24.05 -0.65
CA ASP A 323 31.08 -24.71 -1.59
C ASP A 323 30.78 -23.79 -2.78
N TRP A 324 31.71 -23.76 -3.76
CA TRP A 324 31.66 -22.90 -4.92
C TRP A 324 30.38 -23.06 -5.76
N PRO A 325 29.90 -24.31 -6.09
CA PRO A 325 28.66 -24.43 -6.86
C PRO A 325 27.45 -23.81 -6.19
N MET A 326 27.30 -24.00 -4.88
CA MET A 326 26.21 -23.40 -4.12
C MET A 326 26.39 -21.87 -4.02
N GLY A 327 27.59 -21.39 -3.78
CA GLY A 327 27.91 -19.96 -3.75
C GLY A 327 27.62 -19.27 -5.07
N LEU A 328 27.93 -19.91 -6.21
CA LEU A 328 27.62 -19.42 -7.55
C LEU A 328 26.12 -19.37 -7.80
N VAL A 329 25.35 -20.37 -7.37
CA VAL A 329 23.90 -20.38 -7.53
C VAL A 329 23.26 -19.27 -6.69
N LEU A 330 23.55 -19.20 -5.40
CA LEU A 330 22.93 -18.22 -4.50
C LEU A 330 23.39 -16.79 -4.81
N GLY A 331 24.71 -16.56 -4.91
CA GLY A 331 25.26 -15.25 -5.22
C GLY A 331 24.93 -14.81 -6.65
N GLY A 332 25.02 -15.73 -7.63
CA GLY A 332 24.67 -15.47 -9.01
C GLY A 332 23.19 -15.10 -9.19
N PHE A 333 22.28 -15.76 -8.46
CA PHE A 333 20.86 -15.39 -8.46
C PHE A 333 20.65 -13.96 -7.94
N VAL A 334 21.26 -13.61 -6.80
CA VAL A 334 21.14 -12.26 -6.25
C VAL A 334 21.64 -11.22 -7.25
N LEU A 335 22.84 -11.42 -7.80
CA LEU A 335 23.44 -10.47 -8.76
C LEU A 335 22.60 -10.37 -10.05
N PHE A 336 22.11 -11.49 -10.56
CA PHE A 336 21.31 -11.51 -11.77
C PHE A 336 19.94 -10.85 -11.56
N TRP A 337 19.30 -11.10 -10.41
CA TRP A 337 18.04 -10.42 -10.07
C TRP A 337 18.22 -8.91 -9.98
N PHE A 338 19.25 -8.45 -9.25
CA PHE A 338 19.55 -7.03 -9.13
C PHE A 338 19.87 -6.39 -10.49
N PHE A 339 20.65 -7.09 -11.31
CA PHE A 339 20.98 -6.62 -12.66
C PHE A 339 19.74 -6.41 -13.53
N ILE A 340 18.84 -7.40 -13.59
CA ILE A 340 17.61 -7.28 -14.38
C ILE A 340 16.70 -6.18 -13.83
N MET A 341 16.52 -6.08 -12.50
CA MET A 341 15.68 -5.02 -11.92
C MET A 341 16.28 -3.63 -12.15
N THR A 342 17.61 -3.50 -12.11
CA THR A 342 18.30 -2.22 -12.34
C THR A 342 18.18 -1.76 -13.79
N SER A 343 18.13 -2.67 -14.75
CA SER A 343 18.00 -2.34 -16.18
C SER A 343 16.61 -1.79 -16.57
N GLY A 344 15.57 -2.07 -15.75
CA GLY A 344 14.22 -1.53 -15.97
C GLY A 344 14.08 -0.10 -15.47
N PRO A 345 13.25 0.76 -16.11
CA PRO A 345 13.05 2.14 -15.70
C PRO A 345 12.16 2.27 -14.44
N LYS A 346 11.19 1.37 -14.26
CA LYS A 346 10.28 1.38 -13.11
C LYS A 346 10.93 0.69 -11.91
N LYS A 347 11.22 1.44 -10.86
CA LYS A 347 11.91 0.95 -9.69
C LYS A 347 11.14 1.23 -8.41
N PHE A 348 10.99 0.19 -7.57
CA PHE A 348 10.54 0.27 -6.17
C PHE A 348 11.45 -0.64 -5.36
N ASP A 349 11.77 -0.26 -4.13
CA ASP A 349 12.65 -1.05 -3.25
C ASP A 349 12.20 -2.51 -3.10
N ARG A 350 10.88 -2.75 -3.03
CA ARG A 350 10.27 -4.07 -2.95
C ARG A 350 10.52 -4.99 -4.17
N TYR A 351 10.95 -4.45 -5.31
CA TYR A 351 11.18 -5.28 -6.51
C TYR A 351 12.43 -6.17 -6.39
N VAL A 352 13.34 -5.87 -5.47
CA VAL A 352 14.47 -6.75 -5.16
C VAL A 352 14.20 -7.71 -4.00
N LEU A 353 13.00 -7.65 -3.41
CA LEU A 353 12.58 -8.54 -2.33
C LEU A 353 12.74 -10.05 -2.66
N PRO A 354 12.50 -10.52 -3.91
CA PRO A 354 12.73 -11.92 -4.27
C PRO A 354 14.16 -12.45 -4.07
N ALA A 355 15.15 -11.57 -4.08
CA ALA A 355 16.53 -11.93 -3.75
C ALA A 355 16.82 -11.90 -2.24
N TRP A 356 15.91 -11.31 -1.42
CA TRP A 356 16.15 -11.04 -0.01
C TRP A 356 16.36 -12.29 0.86
N PRO A 357 15.54 -13.36 0.78
CA PRO A 357 15.77 -14.56 1.57
C PRO A 357 17.12 -15.22 1.22
N THR A 358 17.53 -15.15 -0.05
CA THR A 358 18.84 -15.64 -0.49
C THR A 358 19.98 -14.79 0.11
N LEU A 359 19.81 -13.45 0.21
CA LEU A 359 20.74 -12.58 0.96
C LEU A 359 20.81 -12.96 2.43
N MET A 360 19.68 -13.30 3.08
CA MET A 360 19.66 -13.76 4.48
C MET A 360 20.43 -15.08 4.68
N ILE A 361 20.34 -15.99 3.72
CA ILE A 361 21.11 -17.25 3.73
C ILE A 361 22.62 -16.96 3.64
N LEU A 362 23.01 -16.08 2.73
CA LEU A 362 24.41 -15.65 2.55
C LEU A 362 24.91 -14.90 3.78
N ALA A 363 24.12 -13.98 4.33
CA ALA A 363 24.47 -13.26 5.56
C ALA A 363 24.66 -14.20 6.76
N ALA A 364 23.78 -15.21 6.90
CA ALA A 364 23.90 -16.22 7.94
C ALA A 364 25.17 -17.06 7.81
N TRP A 365 25.59 -17.38 6.58
CA TRP A 365 26.84 -18.07 6.32
C TRP A 365 28.04 -17.21 6.79
N GLY A 366 28.10 -15.94 6.39
CA GLY A 366 29.16 -15.02 6.82
C GLY A 366 29.18 -14.80 8.32
N LEU A 367 28.02 -14.55 8.94
CA LEU A 367 27.89 -14.30 10.37
C LEU A 367 28.26 -15.51 11.24
N ASN A 368 27.89 -16.72 10.81
CA ASN A 368 28.28 -17.95 11.55
C ASN A 368 29.78 -18.21 11.48
N ASN A 369 30.40 -17.98 10.31
CA ASN A 369 31.86 -18.11 10.18
C ASN A 369 32.59 -17.06 11.02
N PHE A 370 32.09 -15.81 11.01
CA PHE A 370 32.60 -14.75 11.89
C PHE A 370 32.46 -15.12 13.38
N SER A 371 31.32 -15.59 13.80
CA SER A 371 31.07 -16.00 15.17
C SER A 371 31.94 -17.21 15.58
N ALA A 372 32.19 -18.14 14.66
CA ALA A 372 33.07 -19.28 14.90
C ALA A 372 34.53 -18.83 15.06
N TRP A 373 35.00 -17.91 14.18
CA TRP A 373 36.33 -17.33 14.26
C TRP A 373 36.53 -16.52 15.55
N MET A 374 35.55 -15.68 15.92
CA MET A 374 35.60 -14.92 17.18
C MET A 374 35.66 -15.82 18.43
N ARG A 375 34.94 -16.95 18.45
CA ARG A 375 34.97 -17.91 19.56
C ARG A 375 36.35 -18.59 19.69
N GLN A 376 37.05 -18.82 18.58
CA GLN A 376 38.41 -19.37 18.64
C GLN A 376 39.40 -18.37 19.27
N GLN A 377 39.24 -17.06 18.99
CA GLN A 377 40.08 -16.01 19.55
C GLN A 377 39.73 -15.68 21.02
N ARG A 378 38.41 -15.68 21.34
CA ARG A 378 37.90 -15.34 22.67
C ARG A 378 36.71 -16.23 23.04
N PRO A 379 36.90 -17.29 23.84
CA PRO A 379 35.82 -18.22 24.21
C PRO A 379 34.62 -17.55 24.90
N ALA A 380 34.83 -16.41 25.57
CA ALA A 380 33.75 -15.63 26.19
C ALA A 380 32.70 -15.14 25.16
N LEU A 381 33.06 -15.02 23.88
CA LEU A 381 32.16 -14.58 22.79
C LEU A 381 31.28 -15.72 22.24
N ARG A 382 31.14 -16.83 22.95
CA ARG A 382 30.19 -17.92 22.60
C ARG A 382 28.73 -17.47 22.48
N TRP A 383 28.38 -16.38 23.14
CA TRP A 383 27.05 -15.78 23.13
C TRP A 383 26.82 -14.77 22.00
N LEU A 384 27.80 -14.50 21.13
CA LEU A 384 27.71 -13.48 20.09
C LEU A 384 26.48 -13.66 19.17
N SER A 385 26.28 -14.88 18.60
CA SER A 385 25.12 -15.12 17.72
C SER A 385 23.78 -14.99 18.44
N PRO A 386 23.57 -15.54 19.65
CA PRO A 386 22.36 -15.28 20.42
C PRO A 386 22.11 -13.81 20.72
N VAL A 387 23.15 -13.06 21.09
CA VAL A 387 23.05 -11.61 21.38
C VAL A 387 22.65 -10.83 20.12
N LEU A 388 23.25 -11.14 18.99
CA LEU A 388 22.89 -10.50 17.72
C LEU A 388 21.44 -10.80 17.33
N LEU A 389 20.97 -12.05 17.51
CA LEU A 389 19.57 -12.40 17.26
C LEU A 389 18.61 -11.70 18.24
N ALA A 390 19.00 -11.56 19.51
CA ALA A 390 18.21 -10.81 20.49
C ALA A 390 18.09 -9.34 20.09
N PHE A 391 19.17 -8.72 19.61
CA PHE A 391 19.15 -7.37 19.09
C PHE A 391 18.25 -7.23 17.87
N GLN A 392 18.24 -8.21 16.95
CA GLN A 392 17.29 -8.27 15.84
C GLN A 392 15.84 -8.32 16.35
N GLY A 393 15.59 -9.12 17.39
CA GLY A 393 14.28 -9.21 18.06
C GLY A 393 13.83 -7.87 18.66
N VAL A 394 14.73 -7.17 19.35
CA VAL A 394 14.47 -5.81 19.88
C VAL A 394 14.15 -4.83 18.75
N THR A 395 14.90 -4.88 17.66
CA THR A 395 14.62 -4.06 16.47
C THR A 395 13.20 -4.30 15.96
N LEU A 396 12.79 -5.57 15.81
CA LEU A 396 11.44 -5.91 15.36
C LEU A 396 10.36 -5.44 16.34
N ALA A 397 10.58 -5.60 17.65
CA ALA A 397 9.64 -5.13 18.65
C ALA A 397 9.48 -3.61 18.61
N TRP A 398 10.57 -2.87 18.39
CA TRP A 398 10.55 -1.42 18.26
C TRP A 398 9.74 -0.94 17.04
N TYR A 399 9.90 -1.60 15.88
CA TYR A 399 9.23 -1.23 14.63
C TYR A 399 7.82 -1.78 14.47
N HIS A 400 7.34 -2.60 15.41
CA HIS A 400 5.96 -3.10 15.40
C HIS A 400 4.95 -1.96 15.61
N PRO A 401 3.83 -1.91 14.87
CA PRO A 401 3.43 -2.75 13.72
C PRO A 401 3.95 -2.22 12.37
N TYR A 402 4.67 -1.10 12.34
CA TYR A 402 5.04 -0.36 11.13
C TYR A 402 6.41 -0.77 10.59
N TYR A 403 6.62 -2.06 10.29
CA TYR A 403 7.91 -2.56 9.78
C TYR A 403 8.35 -1.92 8.45
N LEU A 404 7.42 -1.37 7.65
CA LEU A 404 7.74 -0.59 6.44
C LEU A 404 8.54 0.69 6.74
N SER A 405 8.40 1.23 7.96
CA SER A 405 9.18 2.40 8.41
C SER A 405 10.62 2.07 8.81
N TYR A 406 11.01 0.79 8.76
CA TYR A 406 12.38 0.41 9.06
C TYR A 406 13.34 0.90 7.99
N TYR A 407 14.33 1.68 8.43
CA TYR A 407 15.53 2.03 7.70
C TYR A 407 16.73 1.89 8.62
N ASN A 408 17.89 1.47 8.06
CA ASN A 408 19.09 1.16 8.83
C ASN A 408 19.55 2.34 9.69
N PRO A 409 19.59 2.22 11.02
CA PRO A 409 19.97 3.31 11.92
C PRO A 409 21.43 3.75 11.75
N LEU A 410 22.32 2.87 11.25
CA LEU A 410 23.71 3.26 10.95
C LEU A 410 23.83 4.27 9.81
N LEU A 411 22.78 4.36 8.96
CA LEU A 411 22.69 5.31 7.85
C LEU A 411 21.76 6.50 8.17
N GLY A 412 21.44 6.71 9.46
CA GLY A 412 20.56 7.79 9.91
C GLY A 412 19.08 7.42 10.01
N GLY A 413 18.73 6.15 9.77
CA GLY A 413 17.37 5.63 9.99
C GLY A 413 16.31 6.36 9.18
N GLY A 414 15.08 6.44 9.75
CA GLY A 414 13.94 7.08 9.13
C GLY A 414 14.13 8.59 8.90
N GLN A 415 14.86 9.28 9.78
CA GLN A 415 15.09 10.72 9.66
C GLN A 415 15.83 11.09 8.37
N VAL A 416 16.84 10.30 7.96
CA VAL A 416 17.56 10.51 6.71
C VAL A 416 16.77 9.93 5.54
N ALA A 417 16.21 8.73 5.69
CA ALA A 417 15.51 8.01 4.64
C ALA A 417 14.32 8.80 4.06
N GLN A 418 13.61 9.58 4.89
CA GLN A 418 12.48 10.39 4.45
C GLN A 418 12.84 11.50 3.45
N HIS A 419 14.12 11.87 3.37
CA HIS A 419 14.63 12.83 2.40
C HIS A 419 15.30 12.16 1.19
N MET A 420 15.40 10.82 1.20
CA MET A 420 16.10 10.07 0.17
C MET A 420 15.17 9.17 -0.65
N PHE A 421 14.11 8.64 -0.06
CA PHE A 421 13.24 7.64 -0.69
C PHE A 421 11.78 8.07 -0.69
N LEU A 422 11.02 7.56 -1.66
CA LEU A 422 9.57 7.63 -1.63
C LEU A 422 9.05 6.86 -0.41
N ILE A 423 8.33 7.55 0.47
CA ILE A 423 7.85 6.99 1.74
C ILE A 423 6.36 7.21 1.89
N GLY A 424 5.70 6.14 2.27
CA GLY A 424 4.29 6.13 2.62
C GLY A 424 3.47 5.24 1.71
N TRP A 425 2.75 4.32 2.33
CA TRP A 425 1.85 3.39 1.67
C TRP A 425 0.54 3.23 2.44
N GLY A 426 0.32 4.10 3.46
CA GLY A 426 -0.83 4.11 4.36
C GLY A 426 -0.46 4.05 5.84
N GLU A 427 0.85 3.94 6.17
CA GLU A 427 1.33 3.94 7.55
C GLU A 427 0.93 5.25 8.25
N GLY A 428 0.44 5.14 9.47
CA GLY A 428 0.04 6.25 10.30
C GLY A 428 -1.37 6.77 10.04
N MET A 429 -2.12 6.25 9.04
CA MET A 429 -3.52 6.64 8.82
C MET A 429 -4.44 6.22 9.97
N ASP A 430 -4.14 5.13 10.64
CA ASP A 430 -4.77 4.72 11.90
C ASP A 430 -4.58 5.77 13.01
N ARG A 431 -3.36 6.34 13.14
CA ARG A 431 -3.06 7.40 14.11
C ARG A 431 -3.71 8.73 13.71
N VAL A 432 -3.75 9.05 12.43
CA VAL A 432 -4.51 10.19 11.90
C VAL A 432 -5.98 10.03 12.28
N GLY A 433 -6.58 8.87 12.03
CA GLY A 433 -7.97 8.58 12.37
C GLY A 433 -8.23 8.70 13.87
N ALA A 434 -7.36 8.13 14.71
CA ALA A 434 -7.47 8.22 16.17
C ALA A 434 -7.41 9.68 16.65
N TRP A 435 -6.48 10.49 16.11
CA TRP A 435 -6.37 11.90 16.48
C TRP A 435 -7.60 12.70 16.04
N LEU A 436 -8.07 12.52 14.80
CA LEU A 436 -9.25 13.22 14.28
C LEU A 436 -10.52 12.84 15.02
N THR A 437 -10.73 11.57 15.34
CA THR A 437 -11.91 11.08 16.10
C THR A 437 -11.99 11.69 17.51
N ALA A 438 -10.86 12.09 18.08
CA ALA A 438 -10.82 12.76 19.37
C ALA A 438 -11.22 14.26 19.30
N GLN A 439 -11.39 14.83 18.10
CA GLN A 439 -11.81 16.23 17.94
C GLN A 439 -13.32 16.36 18.13
N ARG A 440 -13.75 17.41 18.84
CA ARG A 440 -15.16 17.65 19.19
C ARG A 440 -16.04 17.94 17.97
N ASP A 441 -15.46 18.60 16.96
CA ASP A 441 -16.14 19.06 15.75
C ASP A 441 -15.98 18.11 14.55
N ILE A 442 -15.47 16.89 14.77
CA ILE A 442 -15.26 15.92 13.68
C ILE A 442 -16.56 15.61 12.93
N ASN A 443 -17.69 15.55 13.64
CA ASN A 443 -18.99 15.23 13.06
C ASN A 443 -19.66 16.44 12.35
N GLU A 444 -19.07 17.63 12.41
CA GLU A 444 -19.62 18.84 11.81
C GLU A 444 -19.24 19.00 10.31
N GLY A 445 -18.31 18.19 9.80
CA GLY A 445 -17.86 18.29 8.42
C GLY A 445 -17.22 17.02 7.91
N GLN A 446 -16.62 17.13 6.74
CA GLN A 446 -15.86 16.05 6.10
C GLN A 446 -14.36 16.20 6.38
N VAL A 447 -13.60 15.19 6.05
CA VAL A 447 -12.13 15.21 6.06
C VAL A 447 -11.61 15.07 4.63
N LEU A 448 -10.68 15.93 4.23
CA LEU A 448 -9.93 15.76 3.00
C LEU A 448 -8.67 14.97 3.27
N SER A 449 -8.30 14.08 2.39
CA SER A 449 -7.09 13.28 2.54
C SER A 449 -6.41 13.02 1.20
N ALA A 450 -5.08 12.98 1.20
CA ALA A 450 -4.29 12.46 0.10
C ALA A 450 -4.58 10.97 -0.18
N LEU A 451 -4.94 10.20 0.85
CA LEU A 451 -5.27 8.78 0.77
C LEU A 451 -6.66 8.49 1.37
N PRO A 452 -7.76 8.95 0.73
CA PRO A 452 -9.10 8.92 1.32
C PRO A 452 -9.57 7.50 1.65
N HIS A 453 -9.37 6.55 0.75
CA HIS A 453 -9.81 5.17 0.96
C HIS A 453 -9.04 4.44 2.08
N THR A 454 -7.78 4.84 2.31
CA THR A 454 -6.93 4.28 3.37
C THR A 454 -7.28 4.87 4.75
N LEU A 455 -7.72 6.13 4.78
CA LEU A 455 -8.14 6.81 6.02
C LEU A 455 -9.60 6.51 6.40
N GLN A 456 -10.49 6.32 5.43
CA GLN A 456 -11.93 6.14 5.65
C GLN A 456 -12.29 5.08 6.70
N PRO A 457 -11.62 3.91 6.80
CA PRO A 457 -11.97 2.91 7.81
C PRO A 457 -11.79 3.35 9.27
N PHE A 458 -11.02 4.41 9.50
CA PHE A 458 -10.69 4.92 10.84
C PHE A 458 -11.54 6.12 11.26
N LEU A 459 -12.48 6.57 10.40
CA LEU A 459 -13.29 7.75 10.65
C LEU A 459 -14.79 7.48 10.53
N PRO A 460 -15.62 8.06 11.42
CA PRO A 460 -17.08 7.97 11.34
C PRO A 460 -17.68 8.87 10.27
N VAL A 461 -16.91 9.86 9.76
CA VAL A 461 -17.34 10.85 8.76
C VAL A 461 -16.76 10.54 7.37
N PRO A 462 -17.39 11.03 6.29
CA PRO A 462 -16.85 10.84 4.94
C PRO A 462 -15.46 11.45 4.78
N VAL A 463 -14.58 10.69 4.11
CA VAL A 463 -13.25 11.17 3.70
C VAL A 463 -13.26 11.35 2.18
N GLN A 464 -12.92 12.54 1.71
CA GLN A 464 -12.80 12.86 0.29
C GLN A 464 -11.34 13.11 -0.10
N ALA A 465 -11.08 13.07 -1.41
CA ALA A 465 -9.77 13.43 -1.93
C ALA A 465 -9.53 14.96 -1.81
N VAL A 466 -8.25 15.35 -1.76
CA VAL A 466 -7.85 16.77 -1.59
C VAL A 466 -8.36 17.67 -2.73
N GLU A 467 -8.63 17.12 -3.91
CA GLU A 467 -9.22 17.81 -5.06
C GLU A 467 -10.66 18.31 -4.81
N ALA A 468 -11.26 17.84 -3.73
CA ALA A 468 -12.56 18.33 -3.29
C ALA A 468 -12.47 19.61 -2.43
N LEU A 469 -11.28 20.21 -2.24
CA LEU A 469 -11.03 21.36 -1.37
C LEU A 469 -12.00 22.53 -1.63
N ASP A 470 -12.30 22.80 -2.90
CA ASP A 470 -13.16 23.93 -3.29
C ASP A 470 -14.66 23.59 -3.23
N ARG A 471 -15.04 22.35 -2.98
CA ARG A 471 -16.41 21.83 -3.10
C ARG A 471 -16.94 21.18 -1.83
N ALA A 472 -16.05 20.63 -1.00
CA ALA A 472 -16.43 19.92 0.21
C ALA A 472 -16.53 20.88 1.40
N ASN A 473 -17.56 20.70 2.23
CA ASN A 473 -17.60 21.28 3.55
C ASN A 473 -16.70 20.46 4.49
N ALA A 474 -15.40 20.66 4.38
CA ALA A 474 -14.42 19.91 5.15
C ALA A 474 -13.86 20.75 6.30
N ASN A 475 -13.77 20.14 7.48
CA ASN A 475 -13.19 20.78 8.67
C ASN A 475 -11.67 20.54 8.74
N TYR A 476 -11.21 19.42 8.19
CA TYR A 476 -9.81 19.00 8.28
C TYR A 476 -9.27 18.53 6.93
N ALA A 477 -7.98 18.78 6.71
CA ALA A 477 -7.23 18.21 5.60
C ALA A 477 -6.01 17.46 6.11
N VAL A 478 -5.77 16.30 5.53
CA VAL A 478 -4.63 15.41 5.82
C VAL A 478 -3.72 15.39 4.60
N VAL A 479 -2.57 16.02 4.74
CA VAL A 479 -1.48 15.97 3.76
C VAL A 479 -0.61 14.76 4.09
N TYR A 480 -0.21 13.99 3.09
CA TYR A 480 0.57 12.78 3.27
C TYR A 480 1.91 12.88 2.54
N ARG A 481 2.98 12.34 3.14
CA ARG A 481 4.35 12.50 2.63
C ARG A 481 4.52 12.03 1.20
N GLU A 482 4.02 10.84 0.88
CA GLU A 482 4.14 10.25 -0.46
C GLU A 482 3.61 11.20 -1.55
N SER A 483 2.47 11.85 -1.31
CA SER A 483 1.87 12.77 -2.26
C SER A 483 2.71 14.05 -2.45
N LEU A 484 3.33 14.55 -1.37
CA LEU A 484 4.26 15.67 -1.46
C LEU A 484 5.53 15.30 -2.23
N GLN A 485 6.08 14.11 -1.98
CA GLN A 485 7.28 13.62 -2.66
C GLN A 485 7.05 13.34 -4.15
N ARG A 486 5.83 13.03 -4.54
CA ARG A 486 5.42 12.85 -5.95
C ARG A 486 5.02 14.16 -6.64
N GLU A 487 4.97 15.26 -5.88
CA GLU A 487 4.46 16.55 -6.38
C GLU A 487 3.04 16.44 -6.98
N ALA A 488 2.23 15.51 -6.43
CA ALA A 488 0.86 15.32 -6.86
C ALA A 488 0.02 16.53 -6.44
N ASN A 489 -0.77 17.09 -7.37
CA ASN A 489 -1.71 18.19 -7.09
C ASN A 489 -1.11 19.38 -6.30
N PRO A 490 0.02 19.96 -6.72
CA PRO A 490 0.81 20.89 -5.93
C PRO A 490 0.01 22.12 -5.48
N ASP A 491 -0.93 22.61 -6.30
CA ASP A 491 -1.74 23.79 -5.98
C ASP A 491 -2.66 23.57 -4.77
N TYR A 492 -3.30 22.39 -4.67
CA TYR A 492 -4.14 22.06 -3.52
C TYR A 492 -3.31 21.94 -2.25
N TYR A 493 -2.16 21.26 -2.31
CA TYR A 493 -1.28 21.12 -1.15
C TYR A 493 -0.67 22.46 -0.73
N ALA A 494 -0.26 23.33 -1.66
CA ALA A 494 0.24 24.66 -1.33
C ALA A 494 -0.80 25.50 -0.57
N ARG A 495 -2.07 25.43 -0.98
CA ARG A 495 -3.18 26.13 -0.30
C ARG A 495 -3.44 25.58 1.11
N ILE A 496 -3.41 24.26 1.29
CA ILE A 496 -3.60 23.62 2.61
C ILE A 496 -2.41 23.97 3.50
N GLN A 497 -1.18 23.91 3.00
CA GLN A 497 0.06 24.16 3.75
C GLN A 497 0.32 25.66 4.00
N ALA A 498 -0.46 26.57 3.44
CA ALA A 498 -0.42 27.99 3.79
C ALA A 498 -0.80 28.21 5.27
N GLY A 499 -1.58 27.30 5.86
CA GLY A 499 -1.83 27.24 7.32
C GLY A 499 -0.72 26.49 8.07
N THR A 500 -0.77 26.57 9.40
CA THR A 500 0.08 25.75 10.29
C THR A 500 -0.60 24.40 10.56
N PRO A 501 0.13 23.28 10.52
CA PRO A 501 -0.47 22.00 10.87
C PRO A 501 -0.84 21.97 12.37
N LEU A 502 -2.00 21.43 12.69
CA LEU A 502 -2.43 21.20 14.07
C LEU A 502 -1.57 20.12 14.74
N THR A 503 -1.16 19.13 13.98
CA THR A 503 -0.26 18.05 14.44
C THR A 503 0.43 17.38 13.27
N THR A 504 1.54 16.71 13.57
CA THR A 504 2.29 15.86 12.65
C THR A 504 2.30 14.43 13.19
N ILE A 505 1.99 13.47 12.35
CA ILE A 505 2.07 12.04 12.67
C ILE A 505 3.46 11.53 12.31
N THR A 506 4.28 11.35 13.32
CA THR A 506 5.66 10.86 13.18
C THR A 506 5.76 9.41 13.66
N ILE A 507 6.38 8.54 12.85
CA ILE A 507 6.62 7.13 13.18
C ILE A 507 8.09 6.83 12.90
N HIS A 508 8.84 6.40 13.93
CA HIS A 508 10.26 6.02 13.86
C HIS A 508 11.15 7.09 13.17
N GLY A 509 10.87 8.37 13.47
CA GLY A 509 11.60 9.51 12.92
C GLY A 509 11.20 9.92 11.49
N ILE A 510 10.11 9.37 10.96
CA ILE A 510 9.53 9.74 9.67
C ILE A 510 8.23 10.48 9.92
N ASP A 511 8.08 11.68 9.36
CA ASP A 511 6.82 12.43 9.36
C ASP A 511 5.97 11.95 8.21
N TYR A 512 4.93 11.17 8.51
CA TYR A 512 4.05 10.56 7.50
C TYR A 512 2.91 11.46 7.07
N ALA A 513 2.29 12.16 8.02
CA ALA A 513 1.11 12.98 7.74
C ALA A 513 1.09 14.26 8.56
N TRP A 514 0.52 15.31 7.99
CA TRP A 514 0.23 16.59 8.63
C TRP A 514 -1.26 16.85 8.58
N ILE A 515 -1.84 17.21 9.72
CA ILE A 515 -3.28 17.50 9.86
C ILE A 515 -3.46 19.00 9.97
N TYR A 516 -4.25 19.56 9.07
CA TYR A 516 -4.58 20.98 9.03
C TYR A 516 -6.06 21.18 9.32
N GLN A 517 -6.38 22.25 10.04
CA GLN A 517 -7.75 22.74 10.13
C GLN A 517 -8.06 23.58 8.89
N LEU A 518 -9.16 23.30 8.27
CA LEU A 518 -9.66 24.12 7.18
C LEU A 518 -10.64 25.17 7.72
N PRO A 519 -10.72 26.34 7.07
CA PRO A 519 -11.79 27.30 7.36
C PRO A 519 -13.14 26.58 7.25
N LYS A 520 -14.02 26.79 8.23
CA LYS A 520 -15.38 26.24 8.15
C LYS A 520 -16.04 26.75 6.88
N ALA A 521 -16.77 25.90 6.18
CA ALA A 521 -17.51 26.28 4.99
C ALA A 521 -18.62 27.30 5.29
N TYR A 522 -18.95 27.52 6.57
CA TYR A 522 -19.85 28.55 7.04
C TYR A 522 -19.36 29.15 8.37
N THR A 523 -19.54 30.45 8.50
CA THR A 523 -19.23 31.18 9.74
C THR A 523 -20.45 31.30 10.67
N THR A 524 -21.66 31.25 10.09
CA THR A 524 -22.93 31.39 10.79
C THR A 524 -23.72 30.09 10.73
N PRO A 525 -23.84 29.30 11.81
CA PRO A 525 -24.72 28.14 11.86
C PRO A 525 -26.18 28.56 11.65
N TRP A 526 -26.86 27.90 10.68
CA TRP A 526 -28.27 28.20 10.43
C TRP A 526 -29.01 26.93 9.92
N PRO A 527 -29.34 26.01 10.82
CA PRO A 527 -29.90 24.72 10.44
C PRO A 527 -31.32 24.89 9.86
N ALA A 528 -31.50 24.51 8.61
CA ALA A 528 -32.79 24.58 7.93
C ALA A 528 -32.95 23.44 6.92
N GLN A 529 -34.14 22.84 6.85
CA GLN A 529 -34.47 21.78 5.92
C GLN A 529 -35.29 22.35 4.74
N PHE A 530 -34.81 22.16 3.51
CA PHE A 530 -35.49 22.51 2.26
C PHE A 530 -36.04 21.25 1.60
N GLY A 531 -37.35 21.14 1.52
CA GLY A 531 -38.00 19.92 1.05
C GLY A 531 -37.58 18.69 1.88
N SER A 532 -37.57 17.52 1.25
CA SER A 532 -37.13 16.28 1.91
C SER A 532 -35.64 15.92 1.66
N GLY A 533 -34.97 16.65 0.76
CA GLY A 533 -33.67 16.27 0.22
C GLY A 533 -32.50 17.14 0.66
N LEU A 534 -32.69 18.44 0.88
CA LEU A 534 -31.64 19.40 1.18
C LEU A 534 -31.69 19.88 2.61
N TYR A 535 -30.50 19.95 3.24
CA TYR A 535 -30.35 20.52 4.57
C TYR A 535 -29.26 21.58 4.53
N LEU A 536 -29.61 22.82 4.92
CA LEU A 536 -28.67 23.92 5.12
C LEU A 536 -28.08 23.78 6.52
N ARG A 537 -26.76 23.73 6.64
CA ARG A 537 -26.05 23.70 7.93
C ARG A 537 -25.79 25.11 8.47
N GLY A 538 -25.52 26.01 7.57
CA GLY A 538 -25.19 27.40 7.85
C GLY A 538 -24.74 28.11 6.60
N TYR A 539 -24.26 29.32 6.76
CA TYR A 539 -23.73 30.13 5.65
C TYR A 539 -22.55 31.00 6.11
N SER A 540 -21.72 31.40 5.16
CA SER A 540 -20.75 32.47 5.35
C SER A 540 -21.18 33.69 4.56
N LEU A 541 -20.86 34.87 5.09
CA LEU A 541 -21.19 36.15 4.51
C LEU A 541 -19.93 36.98 4.42
N SER A 542 -19.64 37.50 3.23
CA SER A 542 -18.61 38.50 3.00
C SER A 542 -19.17 39.61 2.10
N HIS A 543 -18.76 40.83 2.32
CA HIS A 543 -19.21 41.97 1.52
C HIS A 543 -18.07 42.88 1.16
N THR A 544 -18.19 43.51 -0.01
CA THR A 544 -17.44 44.64 -0.50
C THR A 544 -18.45 45.74 -0.79
N PRO A 545 -18.05 47.02 -1.01
CA PRO A 545 -19.00 48.09 -1.35
C PRO A 545 -19.89 47.80 -2.55
N GLN A 546 -19.45 46.93 -3.45
CA GLN A 546 -20.14 46.62 -4.71
C GLN A 546 -20.80 45.23 -4.75
N GLN A 547 -20.49 44.35 -3.80
CA GLN A 547 -20.93 42.97 -3.86
C GLN A 547 -21.07 42.35 -2.46
N LEU A 548 -22.18 41.65 -2.25
CA LEU A 548 -22.42 40.78 -1.15
C LEU A 548 -22.24 39.32 -1.61
N THR A 549 -21.47 38.53 -0.92
CA THR A 549 -21.29 37.10 -1.25
C THR A 549 -21.82 36.22 -0.13
N VAL A 550 -22.76 35.34 -0.43
CA VAL A 550 -23.29 34.33 0.47
C VAL A 550 -22.77 32.97 0.04
N THR A 551 -22.20 32.22 0.98
CA THR A 551 -21.77 30.83 0.75
C THR A 551 -22.62 29.92 1.63
N PRO A 552 -23.73 29.36 1.11
CA PRO A 552 -24.55 28.40 1.84
C PRO A 552 -23.86 27.03 1.86
N ALA A 553 -23.90 26.34 3.00
CA ALA A 553 -23.35 25.01 3.17
C ALA A 553 -24.47 23.97 3.23
N TRP A 554 -24.59 23.20 2.16
CA TRP A 554 -25.66 22.20 1.94
C TRP A 554 -25.21 20.80 2.27
N ASP A 555 -26.09 20.04 2.95
CA ASP A 555 -26.04 18.57 3.02
C ASP A 555 -27.15 18.00 2.13
N VAL A 556 -26.80 17.14 1.18
CA VAL A 556 -27.77 16.40 0.39
C VAL A 556 -28.17 15.12 1.14
N ARG A 557 -29.35 15.10 1.74
CA ARG A 557 -29.84 13.97 2.52
C ARG A 557 -30.52 12.90 1.67
N ARG A 558 -31.16 13.34 0.58
CA ARG A 558 -31.82 12.47 -0.40
C ARG A 558 -31.63 13.04 -1.80
N PRO A 559 -31.64 12.21 -2.85
CA PRO A 559 -31.62 12.69 -4.23
C PRO A 559 -32.74 13.69 -4.48
N ILE A 560 -32.41 14.74 -5.26
CA ILE A 560 -33.33 15.81 -5.63
C ILE A 560 -33.81 15.53 -7.04
N GLY A 561 -35.11 15.33 -7.21
CA GLY A 561 -35.69 14.97 -8.52
C GLY A 561 -35.86 16.13 -9.51
N ALA A 562 -35.39 17.35 -9.18
CA ALA A 562 -35.59 18.54 -9.98
C ALA A 562 -34.35 19.44 -9.98
N ASP A 563 -34.17 20.23 -11.02
CA ASP A 563 -33.17 21.29 -11.09
C ASP A 563 -33.74 22.57 -10.48
N LEU A 564 -33.21 22.90 -9.30
CA LEU A 564 -33.68 24.00 -8.48
C LEU A 564 -32.86 25.26 -8.75
N LEU A 565 -33.50 26.42 -8.59
CA LEU A 565 -32.83 27.70 -8.49
C LEU A 565 -32.87 28.22 -7.05
N LEU A 566 -31.77 28.87 -6.66
CA LEU A 566 -31.66 29.60 -5.40
C LEU A 566 -31.87 31.06 -5.71
N PHE A 567 -32.84 31.66 -4.99
CA PHE A 567 -32.96 33.11 -4.97
C PHE A 567 -32.30 33.69 -3.73
N LEU A 568 -31.59 34.81 -3.93
CA LEU A 568 -31.00 35.63 -2.89
C LEU A 568 -31.48 37.05 -3.06
N HIS A 569 -32.27 37.58 -2.14
CA HIS A 569 -32.91 38.89 -2.25
C HIS A 569 -32.52 39.76 -1.05
N LEU A 570 -32.19 41.02 -1.32
CA LEU A 570 -31.91 42.07 -0.34
C LEU A 570 -33.07 43.06 -0.29
N TYR A 571 -33.64 43.30 0.90
CA TYR A 571 -34.74 44.19 1.16
C TYR A 571 -34.30 45.34 2.03
N ASP A 572 -34.82 46.54 1.80
CA ASP A 572 -34.67 47.66 2.68
C ASP A 572 -35.61 47.61 3.91
N SER A 573 -35.54 48.62 4.77
CA SER A 573 -36.39 48.74 5.95
C SER A 573 -37.89 48.92 5.66
N THR A 574 -38.25 49.27 4.40
CA THR A 574 -39.65 49.42 3.97
C THR A 574 -40.20 48.08 3.41
N GLY A 575 -39.36 47.05 3.26
CA GLY A 575 -39.71 45.78 2.60
C GLY A 575 -39.63 45.83 1.07
N THR A 576 -38.97 46.84 0.49
CA THR A 576 -38.76 46.93 -0.93
C THR A 576 -37.47 46.17 -1.30
N ARG A 577 -37.53 45.32 -2.36
CA ARG A 577 -36.37 44.57 -2.84
C ARG A 577 -35.42 45.53 -3.56
N VAL A 578 -34.22 45.73 -3.06
CA VAL A 578 -33.17 46.60 -3.60
C VAL A 578 -32.16 45.89 -4.46
N ALA A 579 -31.94 44.59 -4.23
CA ALA A 579 -31.06 43.73 -5.04
C ALA A 579 -31.59 42.29 -5.04
N GLY A 580 -31.20 41.48 -6.04
CA GLY A 580 -31.59 40.08 -6.09
C GLY A 580 -30.86 39.34 -7.21
N VAL A 581 -30.62 38.05 -6.98
CA VAL A 581 -30.04 37.13 -7.94
C VAL A 581 -30.72 35.75 -7.82
N ASP A 582 -30.97 35.13 -8.96
CA ASP A 582 -31.46 33.76 -9.08
C ASP A 582 -30.41 32.92 -9.80
N VAL A 583 -29.87 31.92 -9.11
CA VAL A 583 -28.75 31.11 -9.60
C VAL A 583 -28.91 29.65 -9.22
N THR A 584 -28.15 28.80 -9.89
CA THR A 584 -28.04 27.40 -9.43
C THR A 584 -27.34 27.33 -8.07
N PRO A 585 -27.86 26.60 -7.07
CA PRO A 585 -27.32 26.62 -5.70
C PRO A 585 -25.91 26.00 -5.58
N GLY A 586 -25.47 25.26 -6.60
CA GLY A 586 -24.11 24.70 -6.71
C GLY A 586 -23.20 25.46 -7.68
N GLY A 587 -23.63 26.60 -8.21
CA GLY A 587 -22.87 27.39 -9.20
C GLY A 587 -22.48 26.57 -10.43
N ASP A 588 -21.40 26.98 -11.12
CA ASP A 588 -20.89 26.27 -12.30
C ASP A 588 -20.30 24.90 -12.00
N ALA A 589 -19.89 24.65 -10.75
CA ALA A 589 -19.29 23.39 -10.34
C ALA A 589 -20.31 22.25 -10.18
N PHE A 590 -21.55 22.59 -9.81
CA PHE A 590 -22.66 21.63 -9.60
C PHE A 590 -23.97 22.19 -10.17
N PRO A 591 -24.05 22.39 -11.50
CA PRO A 591 -25.12 23.19 -12.11
C PRO A 591 -26.51 22.57 -11.98
N GLN A 592 -26.63 21.25 -11.83
CA GLN A 592 -27.89 20.57 -11.77
C GLN A 592 -28.09 19.89 -10.40
N THR A 593 -29.10 20.34 -9.65
CA THR A 593 -29.43 19.73 -8.35
C THR A 593 -30.01 18.32 -8.49
N SER A 594 -30.53 17.95 -9.64
CA SER A 594 -30.96 16.60 -9.97
C SER A 594 -29.80 15.57 -9.98
N ASP A 595 -28.57 16.02 -10.22
CA ASP A 595 -27.35 15.18 -10.20
C ASP A 595 -26.75 15.04 -8.79
N TRP A 596 -27.28 15.77 -7.81
CA TRP A 596 -26.76 15.74 -6.46
C TRP A 596 -27.10 14.44 -5.74
N ARG A 597 -26.12 13.82 -5.11
CA ARG A 597 -26.22 12.51 -4.48
C ARG A 597 -26.35 12.60 -2.97
N SER A 598 -27.11 11.69 -2.37
CA SER A 598 -27.23 11.56 -0.92
C SER A 598 -25.84 11.43 -0.25
N GLY A 599 -25.62 12.19 0.83
CA GLY A 599 -24.34 12.29 1.53
C GLY A 599 -23.37 13.32 0.95
N GLN A 600 -23.70 13.97 -0.15
CA GLN A 600 -22.87 15.04 -0.73
C GLN A 600 -23.02 16.33 0.08
N GLN A 601 -21.91 17.04 0.28
CA GLN A 601 -21.87 18.37 0.92
C GLN A 601 -21.37 19.38 -0.10
N ILE A 602 -22.09 20.51 -0.22
CA ILE A 602 -21.84 21.53 -1.23
C ILE A 602 -21.82 22.91 -0.57
N ALA A 603 -20.77 23.68 -0.81
CA ALA A 603 -20.64 25.05 -0.38
C ALA A 603 -20.02 25.88 -1.50
N VAL A 604 -20.83 26.68 -2.17
CA VAL A 604 -20.41 27.48 -3.33
C VAL A 604 -20.78 28.95 -3.07
N PRO A 605 -19.83 29.88 -3.24
CA PRO A 605 -20.07 31.31 -3.12
C PRO A 605 -21.07 31.81 -4.16
N ILE A 606 -22.08 32.56 -3.72
CA ILE A 606 -23.11 33.15 -4.55
C ILE A 606 -22.96 34.68 -4.43
N PRO A 607 -22.50 35.38 -5.51
CA PRO A 607 -22.36 36.80 -5.53
C PRO A 607 -23.69 37.50 -5.79
N LEU A 608 -24.03 38.48 -4.97
CA LEU A 608 -25.12 39.42 -5.17
C LEU A 608 -24.53 40.83 -5.44
N VAL A 609 -24.69 41.35 -6.62
CA VAL A 609 -24.23 42.70 -6.98
C VAL A 609 -25.12 43.70 -6.29
N LEU A 610 -24.51 44.68 -5.62
CA LEU A 610 -25.21 45.76 -4.94
C LEU A 610 -25.31 46.98 -5.87
N PRO A 611 -26.48 47.69 -5.89
CA PRO A 611 -26.61 48.96 -6.61
C PRO A 611 -25.61 50.00 -6.10
N ALA A 612 -25.05 50.77 -7.02
CA ALA A 612 -24.04 51.76 -6.69
C ALA A 612 -24.59 52.95 -5.85
N ASP A 613 -25.90 53.14 -5.89
CA ASP A 613 -26.66 54.17 -5.16
C ASP A 613 -27.30 53.65 -3.86
N LEU A 614 -26.87 52.49 -3.39
CA LEU A 614 -27.42 51.88 -2.19
C LEU A 614 -27.03 52.74 -0.95
N SER A 615 -28.02 53.19 -0.22
CA SER A 615 -27.81 54.05 0.96
C SER A 615 -27.24 53.23 2.14
N THR A 616 -26.49 53.93 3.02
CA THR A 616 -26.08 53.32 4.28
C THR A 616 -27.28 52.94 5.14
N GLY A 617 -27.30 51.76 5.70
CA GLY A 617 -28.43 51.30 6.53
C GLY A 617 -28.44 49.79 6.72
N THR A 618 -29.44 49.33 7.46
CA THR A 618 -29.66 47.92 7.72
C THR A 618 -30.62 47.32 6.70
N TYR A 619 -30.17 46.28 6.04
CA TYR A 619 -30.92 45.57 5.02
C TYR A 619 -31.22 44.15 5.44
N THR A 620 -32.34 43.61 5.00
CA THR A 620 -32.73 42.21 5.28
C THR A 620 -32.39 41.32 4.11
N LEU A 621 -31.53 40.33 4.37
CA LEU A 621 -31.15 39.30 3.36
C LEU A 621 -32.03 38.05 3.50
N VAL A 622 -32.60 37.62 2.38
CA VAL A 622 -33.53 36.51 2.30
C VAL A 622 -33.06 35.52 1.23
N MET A 623 -33.10 34.23 1.53
CA MET A 623 -32.72 33.12 0.66
C MET A 623 -33.80 32.07 0.60
N GLY A 624 -33.97 31.42 -0.55
CA GLY A 624 -34.83 30.25 -0.72
C GLY A 624 -34.52 29.47 -1.99
N LEU A 625 -35.18 28.34 -2.13
CA LEU A 625 -35.08 27.48 -3.29
C LEU A 625 -36.45 27.33 -3.95
N TYR A 626 -36.47 27.27 -5.28
CA TYR A 626 -37.70 27.03 -6.04
C TYR A 626 -37.44 26.17 -7.29
N ASP A 627 -38.47 25.49 -7.78
CA ASP A 627 -38.45 24.81 -9.06
C ASP A 627 -38.77 25.84 -10.18
N PRO A 628 -37.88 26.12 -11.11
CA PRO A 628 -38.08 27.10 -12.17
C PRO A 628 -39.20 26.70 -13.16
N ARG A 629 -39.60 25.44 -13.20
CA ARG A 629 -40.66 24.95 -14.08
C ARG A 629 -42.07 25.25 -13.54
N SER A 630 -42.24 25.14 -12.21
CA SER A 630 -43.52 25.42 -11.57
C SER A 630 -43.57 26.82 -10.91
N GLY A 631 -42.41 27.41 -10.61
CA GLY A 631 -42.29 28.62 -9.82
C GLY A 631 -42.58 28.38 -8.33
N GLU A 632 -42.78 27.14 -7.90
CA GLU A 632 -43.08 26.80 -6.51
C GLU A 632 -41.79 26.76 -5.67
N ARG A 633 -41.85 27.43 -4.51
CA ARG A 633 -40.78 27.36 -3.51
C ARG A 633 -40.77 26.05 -2.76
N LEU A 634 -39.58 25.49 -2.51
CA LEU A 634 -39.45 24.32 -1.68
C LEU A 634 -39.95 24.59 -0.25
N PRO A 635 -40.73 23.65 0.34
CA PRO A 635 -41.10 23.76 1.74
C PRO A 635 -39.88 23.90 2.65
N LEU A 636 -39.92 24.87 3.56
CA LEU A 636 -38.87 25.17 4.51
C LEU A 636 -39.31 24.78 5.92
N SER A 637 -38.49 23.97 6.62
CA SER A 637 -38.64 23.75 8.06
C SER A 637 -37.35 24.18 8.78
N ILE A 638 -37.50 24.94 9.83
CA ILE A 638 -36.42 25.54 10.62
C ILE A 638 -36.41 24.88 12.01
N GLY A 639 -35.22 24.53 12.53
CA GLY A 639 -35.09 24.00 13.90
C GLY A 639 -35.43 25.07 14.93
N GLU A 640 -35.74 24.65 16.18
CA GLU A 640 -36.20 25.52 17.31
C GLU A 640 -35.27 26.68 17.63
N ALA A 641 -34.02 26.68 17.20
CA ALA A 641 -33.04 27.74 17.49
C ALA A 641 -33.04 28.93 16.52
N ALA A 642 -33.79 28.87 15.42
CA ALA A 642 -33.82 29.93 14.41
C ALA A 642 -35.10 30.77 14.55
N ASN A 643 -34.92 32.08 14.71
CA ASN A 643 -36.05 33.02 14.81
C ASN A 643 -36.76 33.12 13.44
N PRO A 644 -38.05 32.69 13.30
CA PRO A 644 -38.73 32.62 12.00
C PRO A 644 -39.31 33.99 11.57
N GLY A 645 -38.54 35.06 11.79
CA GLY A 645 -38.98 36.39 11.41
C GLY A 645 -38.99 36.63 9.91
N MET A 646 -40.19 36.69 9.32
CA MET A 646 -40.56 37.50 8.18
C MET A 646 -39.94 37.31 6.81
N ALA A 647 -39.78 36.14 6.30
CA ALA A 647 -39.85 36.00 4.86
C ALA A 647 -41.04 35.14 4.55
N GLY A 648 -41.96 35.54 3.66
CA GLY A 648 -43.19 34.81 3.36
C GLY A 648 -42.96 33.30 3.16
N ALA A 649 -44.02 32.48 3.11
CA ALA A 649 -43.90 31.05 3.09
C ALA A 649 -42.71 30.53 2.27
N ASN A 650 -41.86 29.67 2.90
CA ASN A 650 -40.72 29.00 2.28
C ASN A 650 -39.52 29.87 1.84
N ALA A 651 -39.20 30.89 2.63
CA ALA A 651 -37.97 31.68 2.46
C ALA A 651 -37.25 31.87 3.79
N LEU A 652 -35.94 31.69 3.80
CA LEU A 652 -35.08 31.78 4.96
C LEU A 652 -34.55 33.19 5.12
N TRP A 653 -34.75 33.80 6.30
CA TRP A 653 -34.12 35.07 6.65
C TRP A 653 -32.68 34.81 7.17
N LEU A 654 -31.67 35.38 6.48
CA LEU A 654 -30.26 35.19 6.86
C LEU A 654 -29.75 36.24 7.84
N GLY A 655 -30.51 37.28 8.11
CA GLY A 655 -30.18 38.30 9.09
C GLY A 655 -30.22 39.74 8.53
N GLY A 656 -30.03 40.73 9.39
CA GLY A 656 -29.85 42.12 9.06
C GLY A 656 -28.38 42.36 8.68
N ILE A 657 -28.16 43.03 7.52
CA ILE A 657 -26.82 43.37 7.06
C ILE A 657 -26.67 44.87 7.12
N GLU A 658 -25.66 45.33 7.85
CA GLU A 658 -25.28 46.74 7.85
C GLU A 658 -24.40 47.05 6.65
N ILE A 659 -24.85 47.91 5.76
CA ILE A 659 -24.07 48.44 4.65
C ILE A 659 -23.60 49.83 5.05
N ALA A 660 -22.27 49.95 5.23
CA ALA A 660 -21.60 51.24 5.46
C ALA A 660 -20.90 51.70 4.17
N ASN A 661 -20.96 52.98 3.87
CA ASN A 661 -20.07 53.53 2.86
C ASN A 661 -18.67 53.65 3.47
N ASP A 662 -17.70 52.92 2.96
CA ASP A 662 -16.30 53.25 3.25
C ASP A 662 -15.99 54.64 2.70
N SER A 663 -15.84 55.59 3.61
CA SER A 663 -15.41 56.96 3.34
C SER A 663 -13.91 56.99 3.00
#